data_7508b40201984850ceebd21c23b7174d
#
_entry.id   7508b40201984850ceebd21c23b7174d
#
_cell.length_a   1.000
_cell.length_b   1.000
_cell.length_c   1.000
_cell.angle_alpha   90.00
_cell.angle_beta   90.00
_cell.angle_gamma   90.00
#
_symmetry.space_group_name_H-M   'P 1'
#
loop_
_entity.id
_entity.type
_entity.pdbx_description
1 polymer ?
#
loop_
_entity_poly.entity_id
_entity_poly.type
_entity_poly.pdbx_seq_one_letter_code
_entity_poly.pdbx_strand_id
1 'polypeptide(L)'
;MSRLYGLILVTYLVFAASWAKAQDTVSIRSVLLDSLVVKGNRYSSSVKEMSDGSLVWKMNTMEDLPKVLGNSDPIRYTQMLPGIGTNAEYQSGIYVQGCDNSHNNVSINGVPIYNVNHLLGFFSIFNASHYSTLSIRKNLSDPSSANRLGGALDMQTSDDIPNKVNGEIAVGLISSQGTVRMPVDDKTVLTLSARGAYVNMLYGNWLKVNNTQIRYSFSDCNATITRHCGERNIITADFYIGSDNGGFGEASYLSDVKAIWGNVMGALHWLCKGKGYDVRQSLYATYYHNSFQLSMQNLSYKLPSSIFDIGYKGQVSAGRWNIGIDAIWHDIQPQYLDADNTFNVASVRKVRQQSVESSAYIEHILPLRTDLAMKSGIRASVYSTGGSVFGSADPSLSMTYDNRTVMLSAICYLRHQYLFQTGFSSSGLPTEFWMSCSSRHHPQYAYGASIAASAYLLRRMYRVSAEIFYKRLSHQVEYNGNILDLVNTEYILDNSLIHGDGTNCGFSVMLNKCSGNLKGWIAYSYTNSERRFSEFADNRRYPSSHERPHEITSLVTYNVSGHWSFGGNVVFASGTPFTAPLSIEFINGNIVSQYGPFNGNRLKPYFRVDASANYKWKTHSGREHGINISLYNVTCRENALFYRVKTKEDLSFAYRPLSFIMPILPSISYFCKF
;
A
#
# COMPACT_ATOMS: atom_id res chain seq x y z
N MET A 1 -3.82 -1.38 33.84
CA MET A 1 -4.39 -2.70 33.49
C MET A 1 -5.70 -3.03 34.19
N SER A 2 -5.89 -2.81 35.50
CA SER A 2 -7.14 -3.20 36.20
C SER A 2 -8.44 -2.50 35.72
N ARG A 3 -8.38 -1.25 35.25
CA ARG A 3 -9.56 -0.50 34.77
C ARG A 3 -10.04 -0.93 33.37
N LEU A 4 -9.17 -1.52 32.56
CA LEU A 4 -9.52 -2.05 31.21
C LEU A 4 -10.26 -3.38 31.31
N TYR A 5 -9.88 -4.24 32.26
CA TYR A 5 -10.59 -5.50 32.54
C TYR A 5 -12.01 -5.25 33.09
N GLY A 6 -12.20 -4.16 33.85
CA GLY A 6 -13.53 -3.75 34.31
C GLY A 6 -14.46 -3.35 33.18
N LEU A 7 -13.96 -2.69 32.14
CA LEU A 7 -14.75 -2.27 30.98
C LEU A 7 -15.16 -3.47 30.10
N ILE A 8 -14.24 -4.42 29.93
CA ILE A 8 -14.48 -5.67 29.19
C ILE A 8 -15.50 -6.56 29.93
N LEU A 9 -15.41 -6.62 31.27
CA LEU A 9 -16.33 -7.41 32.07
C LEU A 9 -17.74 -6.80 32.08
N VAL A 10 -17.87 -5.47 32.11
CA VAL A 10 -19.16 -4.76 32.03
C VAL A 10 -19.81 -4.94 30.63
N THR A 11 -19.02 -4.92 29.56
CA THR A 11 -19.54 -5.25 28.21
C THR A 11 -19.99 -6.70 28.13
N TYR A 12 -19.30 -7.63 28.75
CA TYR A 12 -19.68 -9.06 28.77
C TYR A 12 -20.96 -9.31 29.57
N LEU A 13 -21.16 -8.60 30.69
CA LEU A 13 -22.37 -8.71 31.55
C LEU A 13 -23.60 -8.07 30.89
N VAL A 14 -23.44 -7.00 30.11
CA VAL A 14 -24.51 -6.42 29.29
C VAL A 14 -24.89 -7.39 28.15
N PHE A 15 -23.95 -8.16 27.61
CA PHE A 15 -24.19 -9.19 26.61
C PHE A 15 -24.97 -10.41 27.17
N ALA A 16 -24.69 -10.82 28.39
CA ALA A 16 -25.37 -11.95 29.02
C ALA A 16 -26.83 -11.65 29.38
N ALA A 17 -27.13 -10.38 29.71
CA ALA A 17 -28.51 -9.95 30.05
C ALA A 17 -29.43 -9.81 28.83
N SER A 18 -28.90 -9.67 27.60
CA SER A 18 -29.71 -9.56 26.37
C SER A 18 -30.11 -10.91 25.76
N TRP A 19 -29.60 -12.02 26.30
CA TRP A 19 -29.88 -13.38 25.78
C TRP A 19 -31.24 -13.91 26.19
N ALA A 20 -31.96 -13.27 27.12
CA ALA A 20 -33.18 -13.77 27.73
C ALA A 20 -34.51 -13.31 27.08
N LYS A 21 -34.47 -12.43 26.06
CA LYS A 21 -35.71 -11.97 25.38
C LYS A 21 -35.44 -11.61 23.91
N ALA A 22 -35.54 -12.59 23.01
CA ALA A 22 -35.99 -12.35 21.63
C ALA A 22 -36.28 -13.68 20.91
N GLN A 23 -37.41 -14.26 21.17
CA GLN A 23 -38.11 -15.08 20.17
C GLN A 23 -39.08 -14.14 19.46
N ASP A 24 -38.70 -13.62 18.32
CA ASP A 24 -39.59 -13.23 17.24
C ASP A 24 -38.80 -13.27 15.92
N THR A 25 -39.26 -14.17 15.07
CA THR A 25 -38.71 -14.47 13.76
C THR A 25 -39.08 -13.36 12.79
N VAL A 26 -38.19 -12.39 12.65
CA VAL A 26 -38.14 -11.55 11.45
C VAL A 26 -37.02 -12.10 10.57
N SER A 27 -37.40 -12.70 9.45
CA SER A 27 -36.48 -13.13 8.41
C SER A 27 -35.85 -11.89 7.77
N ILE A 28 -34.75 -11.40 8.34
CA ILE A 28 -33.91 -10.43 7.68
C ILE A 28 -33.04 -11.24 6.71
N ARG A 29 -33.33 -11.12 5.41
CA ARG A 29 -32.41 -11.56 4.36
C ARG A 29 -31.05 -10.94 4.69
N SER A 30 -30.11 -11.81 5.03
CA SER A 30 -28.70 -11.43 5.11
C SER A 30 -28.32 -10.75 3.81
N VAL A 31 -28.08 -9.45 3.85
CA VAL A 31 -27.38 -8.76 2.77
C VAL A 31 -25.91 -9.13 2.97
N LEU A 32 -25.59 -10.37 2.66
CA LEU A 32 -24.25 -10.75 2.27
C LEU A 32 -23.86 -9.81 1.14
N LEU A 33 -22.66 -9.26 1.20
CA LEU A 33 -22.01 -8.52 0.11
C LEU A 33 -21.76 -9.47 -1.07
N ASP A 34 -22.82 -10.02 -1.61
CA ASP A 34 -22.81 -10.65 -2.90
C ASP A 34 -22.80 -9.57 -3.95
N SER A 35 -21.95 -9.74 -4.94
CA SER A 35 -21.85 -8.97 -6.15
C SER A 35 -23.20 -8.32 -6.51
N LEU A 36 -23.38 -7.09 -6.09
CA LEU A 36 -24.51 -6.28 -6.53
C LEU A 36 -24.26 -5.98 -8.00
N VAL A 37 -24.78 -6.83 -8.86
CA VAL A 37 -24.93 -6.53 -10.29
C VAL A 37 -25.89 -5.34 -10.38
N VAL A 38 -25.33 -4.14 -10.34
CA VAL A 38 -26.08 -2.91 -10.61
C VAL A 38 -26.32 -2.83 -12.11
N LYS A 39 -27.39 -3.44 -12.58
CA LYS A 39 -27.94 -3.09 -13.87
C LYS A 39 -28.34 -1.61 -13.85
N GLY A 40 -27.56 -0.81 -14.61
CA GLY A 40 -28.03 0.45 -15.16
C GLY A 40 -28.40 1.55 -14.17
N ASN A 41 -27.51 1.99 -13.30
CA ASN A 41 -27.71 3.26 -12.60
C ASN A 41 -26.72 4.31 -13.14
N ARG A 42 -27.26 5.36 -13.79
CA ARG A 42 -26.51 6.55 -14.28
C ARG A 42 -25.76 7.31 -13.16
N TYR A 43 -25.84 6.87 -11.91
CA TYR A 43 -25.27 7.50 -10.72
C TYR A 43 -24.21 6.55 -10.09
N SER A 44 -23.13 6.27 -10.81
CA SER A 44 -22.03 5.45 -10.30
C SER A 44 -20.84 6.33 -9.95
N SER A 45 -20.62 6.57 -8.66
CA SER A 45 -19.32 7.04 -8.18
C SER A 45 -18.26 5.97 -8.50
N SER A 46 -17.10 6.38 -8.97
CA SER A 46 -15.97 5.46 -9.20
C SER A 46 -15.53 4.75 -7.92
N VAL A 47 -15.62 5.44 -6.79
CA VAL A 47 -15.30 4.90 -5.45
C VAL A 47 -16.60 4.81 -4.64
N LYS A 48 -16.94 3.60 -4.19
CA LYS A 48 -18.10 3.35 -3.34
C LYS A 48 -17.64 3.13 -1.91
N GLU A 49 -18.21 3.86 -0.96
CA GLU A 49 -18.06 3.60 0.45
C GLU A 49 -19.10 2.57 0.90
N MET A 50 -18.65 1.55 1.60
CA MET A 50 -19.46 0.48 2.13
C MET A 50 -19.87 0.80 3.57
N SER A 51 -20.91 0.14 4.05
CA SER A 51 -21.42 0.35 5.42
C SER A 51 -20.43 0.02 6.53
N ASP A 52 -19.37 -0.73 6.23
CA ASP A 52 -18.28 -1.02 7.17
C ASP A 52 -17.14 0.03 7.14
N GLY A 53 -17.32 1.13 6.39
CA GLY A 53 -16.32 2.19 6.22
C GLY A 53 -15.22 1.84 5.22
N SER A 54 -15.26 0.66 4.60
CA SER A 54 -14.32 0.34 3.51
C SER A 54 -14.70 1.07 2.22
N LEU A 55 -13.69 1.33 1.40
CA LEU A 55 -13.87 1.91 0.07
C LEU A 55 -13.66 0.81 -0.96
N VAL A 56 -14.59 0.65 -1.89
CA VAL A 56 -14.47 -0.28 -3.01
C VAL A 56 -14.40 0.50 -4.31
N TRP A 57 -13.34 0.24 -5.07
CA TRP A 57 -13.10 0.89 -6.36
C TRP A 57 -13.11 -0.14 -7.47
N LYS A 58 -13.98 0.02 -8.47
CA LYS A 58 -14.02 -0.84 -9.65
C LYS A 58 -12.94 -0.43 -10.63
N MET A 59 -12.10 -1.37 -11.07
CA MET A 59 -10.94 -1.10 -11.93
C MET A 59 -11.33 -0.49 -13.28
N ASN A 60 -12.45 -0.91 -13.87
CA ASN A 60 -12.92 -0.36 -15.15
C ASN A 60 -13.26 1.14 -15.09
N THR A 61 -13.51 1.70 -13.91
CA THR A 61 -13.76 3.15 -13.75
C THR A 61 -12.46 3.96 -13.67
N MET A 62 -11.31 3.31 -13.56
CA MET A 62 -9.99 3.97 -13.56
C MET A 62 -9.47 4.25 -14.97
N GLU A 63 -10.06 3.67 -16.01
CA GLU A 63 -9.58 3.79 -17.38
C GLU A 63 -9.62 5.21 -17.94
N ASP A 64 -10.60 6.01 -17.51
CA ASP A 64 -10.77 7.39 -17.93
C ASP A 64 -9.97 8.39 -17.08
N LEU A 65 -9.32 7.91 -16.01
CA LEU A 65 -8.51 8.75 -15.14
C LEU A 65 -7.19 9.16 -15.82
N PRO A 66 -6.55 10.26 -15.40
CA PRO A 66 -5.25 10.67 -15.91
C PRO A 66 -4.21 9.56 -15.73
N LYS A 67 -3.64 9.10 -16.84
CA LYS A 67 -2.65 8.03 -16.85
C LYS A 67 -1.27 8.58 -16.51
N VAL A 68 -0.52 7.86 -15.70
CA VAL A 68 0.89 8.16 -15.45
C VAL A 68 1.71 7.39 -16.48
N LEU A 69 2.48 8.11 -17.30
CA LEU A 69 3.31 7.51 -18.36
C LEU A 69 2.55 6.49 -19.24
N GLY A 70 1.26 6.78 -19.50
CA GLY A 70 0.40 5.93 -20.33
C GLY A 70 -0.28 4.77 -19.62
N ASN A 71 -0.02 4.53 -18.33
CA ASN A 71 -0.61 3.44 -17.57
C ASN A 71 -1.58 3.93 -16.49
N SER A 72 -2.68 3.21 -16.31
CA SER A 72 -3.58 3.36 -15.16
C SER A 72 -2.99 2.60 -13.96
N ASP A 73 -2.73 3.31 -12.86
CA ASP A 73 -2.10 2.72 -11.69
C ASP A 73 -3.01 2.80 -10.45
N PRO A 74 -3.52 1.64 -9.95
CA PRO A 74 -4.46 1.62 -8.83
C PRO A 74 -3.91 2.22 -7.54
N ILE A 75 -2.62 2.01 -7.25
CA ILE A 75 -1.98 2.54 -6.05
C ILE A 75 -1.84 4.06 -6.13
N ARG A 76 -1.44 4.59 -7.28
CA ARG A 76 -1.33 6.04 -7.51
C ARG A 76 -2.66 6.75 -7.33
N TYR A 77 -3.75 6.16 -7.81
CA TYR A 77 -5.08 6.73 -7.58
C TYR A 77 -5.52 6.61 -6.12
N THR A 78 -5.15 5.52 -5.43
CA THR A 78 -5.42 5.36 -4.00
C THR A 78 -4.73 6.42 -3.15
N GLN A 79 -3.50 6.79 -3.50
CA GLN A 79 -2.75 7.88 -2.85
C GLN A 79 -3.41 9.27 -3.02
N MET A 80 -4.41 9.41 -3.87
CA MET A 80 -5.20 10.64 -4.03
C MET A 80 -6.49 10.65 -3.19
N LEU A 81 -6.75 9.58 -2.45
CA LEU A 81 -7.87 9.49 -1.52
C LEU A 81 -7.51 10.13 -0.17
N PRO A 82 -8.48 10.75 0.53
CA PRO A 82 -8.22 11.41 1.79
C PRO A 82 -7.74 10.45 2.88
N GLY A 83 -6.71 10.88 3.61
CA GLY A 83 -6.10 10.10 4.70
C GLY A 83 -5.15 9.00 4.21
N ILE A 84 -4.79 8.99 2.92
CA ILE A 84 -3.78 8.09 2.35
C ILE A 84 -2.72 8.95 1.67
N GLY A 85 -1.59 9.13 2.35
CA GLY A 85 -0.49 9.96 1.87
C GLY A 85 0.58 9.21 1.10
N THR A 86 1.50 9.96 0.53
CA THR A 86 2.75 9.48 -0.09
C THR A 86 3.93 10.22 0.50
N ASN A 87 5.08 9.57 0.62
CA ASN A 87 6.28 10.24 1.14
C ASN A 87 7.00 11.06 0.06
N ALA A 88 7.14 10.53 -1.14
CA ALA A 88 7.88 11.14 -2.22
C ALA A 88 7.29 10.76 -3.59
N GLU A 89 7.79 11.43 -4.62
CA GLU A 89 7.34 11.25 -6.00
C GLU A 89 7.61 9.84 -6.55
N TYR A 90 8.65 9.18 -6.01
CA TYR A 90 9.17 7.87 -6.45
C TYR A 90 8.86 6.73 -5.48
N GLN A 91 7.92 6.89 -4.60
CA GLN A 91 7.52 5.81 -3.71
C GLN A 91 6.03 5.50 -3.94
N SER A 92 5.74 4.26 -4.37
CA SER A 92 4.38 3.71 -4.29
C SER A 92 4.03 3.31 -2.85
N GLY A 93 4.83 3.74 -1.87
CA GLY A 93 4.52 3.54 -0.46
C GLY A 93 3.17 4.15 -0.12
N ILE A 94 2.45 3.45 0.74
CA ILE A 94 1.11 3.82 1.16
C ILE A 94 1.19 4.16 2.64
N TYR A 95 0.87 5.40 2.99
CA TYR A 95 0.91 5.89 4.36
C TYR A 95 -0.52 6.20 4.82
N VAL A 96 -1.17 5.19 5.41
CA VAL A 96 -2.57 5.31 5.82
C VAL A 96 -2.66 5.98 7.18
N GLN A 97 -3.25 7.18 7.22
CA GLN A 97 -3.44 7.94 8.46
C GLN A 97 -2.14 8.09 9.27
N GLY A 98 -1.03 8.42 8.58
CA GLY A 98 0.28 8.64 9.21
C GLY A 98 1.01 7.36 9.68
N CYS A 99 0.49 6.18 9.39
CA CYS A 99 1.19 4.91 9.62
C CYS A 99 2.25 4.69 8.55
N ASP A 100 3.34 4.00 8.92
CA ASP A 100 4.41 3.64 8.00
C ASP A 100 3.93 2.67 6.91
N ASN A 101 4.66 2.59 5.81
CA ASN A 101 4.32 1.69 4.70
C ASN A 101 4.22 0.23 5.17
N SER A 102 5.11 -0.22 6.04
CA SER A 102 5.13 -1.58 6.60
C SER A 102 3.95 -1.92 7.51
N HIS A 103 3.25 -0.90 8.00
CA HIS A 103 2.05 -1.07 8.83
C HIS A 103 0.81 -1.41 8.00
N ASN A 104 0.87 -1.30 6.68
CA ASN A 104 -0.26 -1.58 5.82
C ASN A 104 -0.17 -2.98 5.22
N ASN A 105 -1.31 -3.61 5.04
CA ASN A 105 -1.42 -4.86 4.32
C ASN A 105 -1.84 -4.59 2.88
N VAL A 106 -1.00 -4.98 1.92
CA VAL A 106 -1.38 -4.98 0.51
C VAL A 106 -1.46 -6.42 0.04
N SER A 107 -2.55 -6.79 -0.62
CA SER A 107 -2.84 -8.19 -0.97
C SER A 107 -3.46 -8.33 -2.35
N ILE A 108 -3.37 -9.54 -2.90
CA ILE A 108 -4.09 -10.02 -4.06
C ILE A 108 -5.01 -11.16 -3.59
N ASN A 109 -6.32 -10.99 -3.70
CA ASN A 109 -7.32 -11.95 -3.20
C ASN A 109 -7.06 -12.39 -1.74
N GLY A 110 -6.62 -11.42 -0.89
CA GLY A 110 -6.30 -11.66 0.52
C GLY A 110 -4.91 -12.27 0.78
N VAL A 111 -4.08 -12.53 -0.25
CA VAL A 111 -2.71 -13.03 -0.12
C VAL A 111 -1.72 -11.86 -0.05
N PRO A 112 -0.91 -11.74 1.01
CA PRO A 112 -0.04 -10.59 1.21
C PRO A 112 1.09 -10.49 0.17
N ILE A 113 1.40 -9.26 -0.24
CA ILE A 113 2.52 -8.90 -1.11
C ILE A 113 3.40 -7.90 -0.38
N TYR A 114 4.72 -8.12 -0.37
CA TYR A 114 5.65 -7.37 0.48
C TYR A 114 6.18 -6.06 -0.10
N ASN A 115 6.31 -5.94 -1.40
CA ASN A 115 6.67 -4.70 -2.07
C ASN A 115 5.81 -4.51 -3.31
N VAL A 116 5.23 -3.34 -3.43
CA VAL A 116 4.27 -3.04 -4.50
C VAL A 116 4.83 -2.06 -5.54
N ASN A 117 6.15 -1.88 -5.58
CA ASN A 117 6.80 -0.84 -6.37
C ASN A 117 7.50 -1.40 -7.62
N HIS A 118 7.19 -0.80 -8.77
CA HIS A 118 8.00 -0.84 -9.98
C HIS A 118 8.56 0.56 -10.29
N LEU A 119 9.64 0.64 -11.05
CA LEU A 119 10.29 1.86 -11.50
C LEU A 119 10.49 2.85 -10.33
N LEU A 120 11.12 2.36 -9.24
CA LEU A 120 11.37 3.16 -8.04
C LEU A 120 10.07 3.82 -7.50
N GLY A 121 8.92 3.19 -7.70
CA GLY A 121 7.63 3.67 -7.23
C GLY A 121 6.83 4.55 -8.20
N PHE A 122 7.25 4.72 -9.45
CA PHE A 122 6.41 5.36 -10.48
C PHE A 122 5.19 4.53 -10.83
N PHE A 123 5.35 3.21 -10.84
CA PHE A 123 4.26 2.26 -11.05
C PHE A 123 4.14 1.31 -9.87
N SER A 124 2.94 0.85 -9.64
CA SER A 124 2.74 -0.32 -8.80
C SER A 124 2.87 -1.62 -9.61
N ILE A 125 3.02 -2.72 -8.88
CA ILE A 125 3.04 -4.06 -9.46
C ILE A 125 1.69 -4.48 -10.06
N PHE A 126 0.62 -3.72 -9.85
CA PHE A 126 -0.73 -4.11 -10.24
C PHE A 126 -1.07 -3.65 -11.65
N ASN A 127 -1.32 -4.61 -12.52
CA ASN A 127 -1.94 -4.36 -13.82
C ASN A 127 -3.45 -4.18 -13.64
N ALA A 128 -3.95 -2.94 -13.78
CA ALA A 128 -5.35 -2.61 -13.52
C ALA A 128 -6.36 -3.43 -14.34
N SER A 129 -6.00 -3.87 -15.55
CA SER A 129 -6.87 -4.68 -16.42
C SER A 129 -7.00 -6.15 -16.01
N HIS A 130 -6.12 -6.65 -15.12
CA HIS A 130 -6.20 -8.02 -14.58
C HIS A 130 -7.23 -8.13 -13.45
N TYR A 131 -7.40 -7.08 -12.66
CA TYR A 131 -8.24 -7.08 -11.46
C TYR A 131 -9.62 -6.46 -11.73
N SER A 132 -10.60 -6.82 -10.94
CA SER A 132 -11.98 -6.30 -11.03
C SER A 132 -12.23 -5.16 -10.06
N THR A 133 -11.74 -5.30 -8.83
CA THR A 133 -11.97 -4.33 -7.76
C THR A 133 -10.73 -4.15 -6.88
N LEU A 134 -10.64 -2.98 -6.28
CA LEU A 134 -9.73 -2.66 -5.19
C LEU A 134 -10.56 -2.33 -3.94
N SER A 135 -10.35 -3.09 -2.88
CA SER A 135 -10.92 -2.83 -1.55
C SER A 135 -9.89 -2.10 -0.70
N ILE A 136 -10.29 -1.01 -0.06
CA ILE A 136 -9.42 -0.15 0.76
C ILE A 136 -10.04 0.00 2.13
N ARG A 137 -9.30 -0.32 3.19
CA ARG A 137 -9.67 -0.13 4.58
C ARG A 137 -8.63 0.75 5.27
N LYS A 138 -9.02 1.93 5.73
CA LYS A 138 -8.14 2.83 6.46
C LYS A 138 -8.05 2.47 7.94
N ASN A 139 -9.05 1.79 8.47
CA ASN A 139 -9.14 1.32 9.85
C ASN A 139 -9.30 -0.21 9.85
N LEU A 140 -8.52 -0.90 10.70
CA LEU A 140 -8.49 -2.36 10.78
C LEU A 140 -9.45 -2.89 11.86
N SER A 141 -10.72 -2.48 11.80
CA SER A 141 -11.75 -3.00 12.71
C SER A 141 -12.23 -4.42 12.37
N ASP A 142 -11.99 -4.88 11.15
CA ASP A 142 -12.33 -6.23 10.71
C ASP A 142 -11.30 -7.24 11.26
N PRO A 143 -11.68 -8.19 12.13
CA PRO A 143 -10.75 -9.15 12.71
C PRO A 143 -10.20 -10.16 11.70
N SER A 144 -10.77 -10.29 10.50
CA SER A 144 -10.24 -11.09 9.40
C SER A 144 -9.00 -10.47 8.74
N SER A 145 -8.75 -9.17 8.97
CA SER A 145 -7.58 -8.49 8.45
C SER A 145 -6.31 -9.04 9.06
N ALA A 146 -5.25 -9.16 8.26
CA ALA A 146 -3.93 -9.59 8.71
C ALA A 146 -3.40 -8.70 9.85
N ASN A 147 -2.46 -9.23 10.65
CA ASN A 147 -1.83 -8.53 11.75
C ASN A 147 -0.94 -7.39 11.26
N ARG A 148 -1.55 -6.22 11.09
CA ARG A 148 -0.93 -4.93 10.68
C ARG A 148 -1.55 -3.81 11.51
N LEU A 149 -0.90 -2.63 11.53
CA LEU A 149 -1.28 -1.48 12.38
C LEU A 149 -2.00 -0.37 11.63
N GLY A 150 -1.78 -0.26 10.31
CA GLY A 150 -2.20 0.88 9.49
C GLY A 150 -3.54 0.67 8.80
N GLY A 151 -3.50 0.23 7.57
CA GLY A 151 -4.64 -0.03 6.70
C GLY A 151 -4.50 -1.31 5.88
N ALA A 152 -5.50 -1.62 5.06
CA ALA A 152 -5.46 -2.75 4.16
C ALA A 152 -5.96 -2.37 2.76
N LEU A 153 -5.25 -2.86 1.74
CA LEU A 153 -5.61 -2.76 0.33
C LEU A 153 -5.62 -4.16 -0.25
N ASP A 154 -6.72 -4.52 -0.92
CA ASP A 154 -6.87 -5.84 -1.50
C ASP A 154 -7.31 -5.73 -2.96
N MET A 155 -6.47 -6.21 -3.88
CA MET A 155 -6.78 -6.34 -5.29
C MET A 155 -7.53 -7.64 -5.51
N GLN A 156 -8.72 -7.58 -6.08
CA GLN A 156 -9.57 -8.74 -6.29
C GLN A 156 -9.76 -9.02 -7.77
N THR A 157 -9.64 -10.28 -8.15
CA THR A 157 -9.95 -10.78 -9.49
C THR A 157 -11.46 -10.98 -9.65
N SER A 158 -11.94 -11.16 -10.89
CA SER A 158 -13.35 -11.46 -11.16
C SER A 158 -13.57 -12.96 -11.29
N ASP A 159 -14.64 -13.46 -10.71
CA ASP A 159 -15.13 -14.83 -10.88
C ASP A 159 -16.16 -14.98 -12.01
N ASP A 160 -16.54 -13.88 -12.69
CA ASP A 160 -17.47 -13.93 -13.83
C ASP A 160 -16.85 -14.65 -15.04
N ILE A 161 -17.62 -15.46 -15.73
CA ILE A 161 -17.19 -16.14 -16.96
C ILE A 161 -17.69 -15.32 -18.17
N PRO A 162 -16.79 -14.80 -19.01
CA PRO A 162 -17.19 -14.03 -20.18
C PRO A 162 -17.77 -14.95 -21.26
N ASN A 163 -18.71 -14.45 -22.04
CA ASN A 163 -19.32 -15.23 -23.14
C ASN A 163 -18.35 -15.44 -24.31
N LYS A 164 -17.31 -14.65 -24.43
CA LYS A 164 -16.28 -14.72 -25.49
C LYS A 164 -14.94 -14.22 -24.96
N VAL A 165 -13.89 -14.57 -25.66
CA VAL A 165 -12.56 -14.02 -25.39
C VAL A 165 -12.61 -12.52 -25.49
N ASN A 166 -12.08 -11.84 -24.46
CA ASN A 166 -11.91 -10.40 -24.42
C ASN A 166 -10.55 -10.05 -23.82
N GLY A 167 -10.13 -8.85 -24.06
CA GLY A 167 -8.83 -8.42 -23.54
C GLY A 167 -8.50 -6.99 -23.91
N GLU A 168 -7.33 -6.57 -23.45
CA GLU A 168 -6.76 -5.25 -23.73
C GLU A 168 -5.27 -5.40 -23.99
N ILE A 169 -4.79 -4.70 -25.00
CA ILE A 169 -3.35 -4.49 -25.24
C ILE A 169 -3.12 -2.99 -25.21
N ALA A 170 -2.15 -2.54 -24.42
CA ALA A 170 -1.73 -1.14 -24.37
C ALA A 170 -0.22 -1.03 -24.62
N VAL A 171 0.16 -0.11 -25.49
CA VAL A 171 1.55 0.18 -25.85
C VAL A 171 1.82 1.65 -25.56
N GLY A 172 2.78 1.92 -24.67
CA GLY A 172 3.23 3.26 -24.30
C GLY A 172 4.68 3.51 -24.70
N LEU A 173 5.20 4.70 -24.35
CA LEU A 173 6.62 5.03 -24.64
C LEU A 173 7.62 4.29 -23.76
N ILE A 174 7.22 3.89 -22.54
CA ILE A 174 8.12 3.33 -21.53
C ILE A 174 7.85 1.85 -21.30
N SER A 175 6.59 1.43 -21.36
CA SER A 175 6.14 0.07 -21.09
C SER A 175 4.96 -0.32 -21.95
N SER A 176 4.79 -1.61 -22.13
CA SER A 176 3.60 -2.22 -22.74
C SER A 176 2.98 -3.22 -21.79
N GLN A 177 1.67 -3.39 -21.90
CA GLN A 177 0.92 -4.37 -21.13
C GLN A 177 -0.16 -5.03 -22.00
N GLY A 178 -0.50 -6.25 -21.62
CA GLY A 178 -1.58 -6.98 -22.25
C GLY A 178 -2.34 -7.80 -21.20
N THR A 179 -3.64 -7.90 -21.37
CA THR A 179 -4.51 -8.78 -20.58
C THR A 179 -5.47 -9.48 -21.53
N VAL A 180 -5.58 -10.78 -21.37
CA VAL A 180 -6.54 -11.61 -22.09
C VAL A 180 -7.35 -12.40 -21.08
N ARG A 181 -8.65 -12.39 -21.27
CA ARG A 181 -9.60 -13.14 -20.46
C ARG A 181 -10.40 -14.05 -21.37
N MET A 182 -10.25 -15.35 -21.20
CA MET A 182 -10.84 -16.35 -22.08
C MET A 182 -11.68 -17.38 -21.30
N PRO A 183 -12.90 -17.67 -21.74
CA PRO A 183 -13.61 -18.84 -21.27
C PRO A 183 -12.93 -20.09 -21.82
N VAL A 184 -12.53 -21.00 -20.95
CA VAL A 184 -11.98 -22.32 -21.33
C VAL A 184 -13.13 -23.27 -21.62
N ASP A 185 -14.17 -23.20 -20.79
CA ASP A 185 -15.48 -23.83 -20.92
C ASP A 185 -16.56 -22.96 -20.25
N ASP A 186 -17.82 -23.43 -20.25
CA ASP A 186 -18.95 -22.69 -19.68
C ASP A 186 -18.83 -22.43 -18.16
N LYS A 187 -17.86 -23.06 -17.50
CA LYS A 187 -17.65 -22.99 -16.04
C LYS A 187 -16.25 -22.54 -15.65
N THR A 188 -15.37 -22.33 -16.62
CA THR A 188 -13.97 -22.02 -16.36
C THR A 188 -13.52 -20.80 -17.14
N VAL A 189 -12.90 -19.85 -16.48
CA VAL A 189 -12.26 -18.67 -17.08
C VAL A 189 -10.79 -18.64 -16.75
N LEU A 190 -9.96 -18.34 -17.75
CA LEU A 190 -8.53 -18.07 -17.60
C LEU A 190 -8.28 -16.60 -17.91
N THR A 191 -7.65 -15.89 -16.99
CA THR A 191 -7.19 -14.50 -17.15
C THR A 191 -5.67 -14.50 -17.11
N LEU A 192 -5.05 -14.00 -18.16
CA LEU A 192 -3.60 -13.85 -18.25
C LEU A 192 -3.27 -12.39 -18.50
N SER A 193 -2.26 -11.86 -17.81
CA SER A 193 -1.74 -10.54 -18.10
C SER A 193 -0.22 -10.51 -17.98
N ALA A 194 0.39 -9.66 -18.78
CA ALA A 194 1.82 -9.40 -18.72
C ALA A 194 2.08 -7.91 -18.95
N ARG A 195 3.13 -7.40 -18.32
CA ARG A 195 3.61 -6.04 -18.49
C ARG A 195 5.14 -6.05 -18.51
N GLY A 196 5.75 -5.21 -19.33
CA GLY A 196 7.19 -5.04 -19.38
C GLY A 196 7.59 -3.62 -19.73
N ALA A 197 8.64 -3.12 -19.09
CA ALA A 197 9.27 -1.85 -19.41
C ALA A 197 10.54 -2.06 -20.23
N TYR A 198 10.67 -1.27 -21.28
CA TYR A 198 11.78 -1.33 -22.22
C TYR A 198 12.62 -0.04 -22.23
N VAL A 199 12.66 0.65 -21.08
CA VAL A 199 13.38 1.91 -20.91
C VAL A 199 14.84 1.79 -21.33
N ASN A 200 15.55 0.75 -20.88
CA ASN A 200 16.93 0.50 -21.26
C ASN A 200 17.11 0.24 -22.74
N MET A 201 16.20 -0.51 -23.36
CA MET A 201 16.31 -0.88 -24.77
C MET A 201 16.17 0.33 -25.68
N LEU A 202 15.23 1.25 -25.39
CA LEU A 202 14.95 2.41 -26.23
C LEU A 202 15.75 3.64 -25.85
N TYR A 203 15.95 3.87 -24.57
CA TYR A 203 16.49 5.14 -24.05
C TYR A 203 17.81 4.99 -23.29
N GLY A 204 18.35 3.78 -23.13
CA GLY A 204 19.52 3.50 -22.32
C GLY A 204 20.74 4.37 -22.66
N ASN A 205 20.96 4.66 -23.96
CA ASN A 205 22.06 5.52 -24.41
C ASN A 205 21.83 7.03 -24.12
N TRP A 206 20.58 7.45 -23.91
CA TRP A 206 20.19 8.84 -23.69
C TRP A 206 19.98 9.17 -22.20
N LEU A 207 19.71 8.13 -21.39
CA LEU A 207 19.48 8.28 -19.96
C LEU A 207 20.80 8.45 -19.21
N LYS A 208 21.42 9.59 -19.40
CA LYS A 208 22.65 10.00 -18.72
C LYS A 208 22.43 11.31 -17.98
N VAL A 209 22.81 11.34 -16.72
CA VAL A 209 22.79 12.54 -15.87
C VAL A 209 24.18 12.74 -15.32
N ASN A 210 24.84 13.85 -15.64
CA ASN A 210 26.20 14.18 -15.21
C ASN A 210 27.20 13.02 -15.41
N ASN A 211 27.24 12.42 -16.60
CA ASN A 211 28.02 11.24 -16.97
C ASN A 211 27.61 9.91 -16.31
N THR A 212 26.64 9.90 -15.43
CA THR A 212 26.10 8.69 -14.82
C THR A 212 25.03 8.09 -15.73
N GLN A 213 25.23 6.85 -16.17
CA GLN A 213 24.23 6.11 -16.95
C GLN A 213 23.19 5.51 -16.02
N ILE A 214 21.92 5.80 -16.28
CA ILE A 214 20.79 5.21 -15.57
C ILE A 214 20.27 4.02 -16.37
N ARG A 215 20.12 2.88 -15.71
CA ARG A 215 19.59 1.65 -16.27
C ARG A 215 18.38 1.24 -15.47
N TYR A 216 17.28 0.88 -16.14
CA TYR A 216 16.11 0.38 -15.47
C TYR A 216 15.26 -0.49 -16.40
N SER A 217 14.79 -1.62 -15.87
CA SER A 217 13.81 -2.48 -16.50
C SER A 217 12.95 -3.17 -15.44
N PHE A 218 11.69 -3.46 -15.79
CA PHE A 218 10.85 -4.33 -15.00
C PHE A 218 9.98 -5.19 -15.91
N SER A 219 9.52 -6.30 -15.36
CA SER A 219 8.50 -7.14 -15.97
C SER A 219 7.63 -7.79 -14.91
N ASP A 220 6.36 -7.97 -15.22
CA ASP A 220 5.44 -8.73 -14.40
C ASP A 220 4.48 -9.58 -15.23
N CYS A 221 4.00 -10.65 -14.61
CA CYS A 221 3.03 -11.57 -15.19
C CYS A 221 2.04 -12.02 -14.13
N ASN A 222 0.76 -12.04 -14.48
CA ASN A 222 -0.32 -12.54 -13.64
C ASN A 222 -1.09 -13.63 -14.42
N ALA A 223 -1.51 -14.66 -13.70
CA ALA A 223 -2.41 -15.68 -14.22
C ALA A 223 -3.44 -16.04 -13.16
N THR A 224 -4.72 -15.99 -13.52
CA THR A 224 -5.83 -16.42 -12.68
C THR A 224 -6.70 -17.39 -13.44
N ILE A 225 -6.94 -18.57 -12.88
CA ILE A 225 -7.92 -19.52 -13.39
C ILE A 225 -9.02 -19.70 -12.36
N THR A 226 -10.27 -19.45 -12.75
CA THR A 226 -11.46 -19.63 -11.90
C THR A 226 -12.39 -20.66 -12.52
N ARG A 227 -12.79 -21.64 -11.71
CA ARG A 227 -13.73 -22.71 -12.10
C ARG A 227 -14.93 -22.76 -11.15
N HIS A 228 -16.11 -22.72 -11.72
CA HIS A 228 -17.37 -22.96 -11.02
C HIS A 228 -17.65 -24.49 -10.99
N CYS A 229 -17.51 -25.11 -9.83
CA CYS A 229 -17.76 -26.53 -9.60
C CYS A 229 -19.19 -26.76 -9.07
N GLY A 230 -20.17 -26.79 -10.01
CA GLY A 230 -21.58 -26.77 -9.69
C GLY A 230 -22.07 -25.37 -9.29
N GLU A 231 -23.22 -25.29 -8.60
CA GLU A 231 -23.86 -24.03 -8.25
C GLU A 231 -23.25 -23.34 -7.00
N ARG A 232 -22.48 -24.07 -6.21
CA ARG A 232 -22.07 -23.63 -4.86
C ARG A 232 -20.58 -23.45 -4.68
N ASN A 233 -19.78 -24.11 -5.49
CA ASN A 233 -18.33 -24.12 -5.28
C ASN A 233 -17.62 -23.35 -6.39
N ILE A 234 -16.73 -22.47 -5.98
CA ILE A 234 -15.82 -21.74 -6.88
C ILE A 234 -14.40 -22.01 -6.41
N ILE A 235 -13.56 -22.45 -7.34
CA ILE A 235 -12.13 -22.66 -7.11
C ILE A 235 -11.39 -21.65 -7.96
N THR A 236 -10.48 -20.90 -7.35
CA THR A 236 -9.63 -19.93 -8.04
C THR A 236 -8.17 -20.23 -7.72
N ALA A 237 -7.34 -20.32 -8.74
CA ALA A 237 -5.90 -20.38 -8.60
C ALA A 237 -5.28 -19.10 -9.17
N ASP A 238 -4.46 -18.42 -8.35
CA ASP A 238 -3.76 -17.20 -8.70
C ASP A 238 -2.26 -17.41 -8.72
N PHE A 239 -1.61 -16.77 -9.69
CA PHE A 239 -0.17 -16.73 -9.80
C PHE A 239 0.26 -15.31 -10.17
N TYR A 240 1.30 -14.81 -9.50
CA TYR A 240 1.96 -13.55 -9.80
C TYR A 240 3.48 -13.73 -9.74
N ILE A 241 4.18 -13.12 -10.71
CA ILE A 241 5.63 -12.97 -10.70
C ILE A 241 5.98 -11.59 -11.24
N GLY A 242 6.85 -10.87 -10.54
CA GLY A 242 7.36 -9.58 -10.97
C GLY A 242 8.79 -9.37 -10.51
N SER A 243 9.58 -8.68 -11.34
CA SER A 243 10.98 -8.38 -11.04
C SER A 243 11.36 -7.03 -11.62
N ASP A 244 12.17 -6.31 -10.85
CA ASP A 244 12.81 -5.04 -11.19
C ASP A 244 14.31 -5.16 -11.18
N ASN A 245 14.96 -4.44 -12.10
CA ASN A 245 16.41 -4.33 -12.18
C ASN A 245 16.74 -2.86 -12.48
N GLY A 246 17.23 -2.16 -11.47
CA GLY A 246 17.65 -0.78 -11.57
C GLY A 246 19.11 -0.61 -11.25
N GLY A 247 19.74 0.43 -11.80
CA GLY A 247 21.12 0.74 -11.49
C GLY A 247 21.58 2.07 -12.08
N PHE A 248 22.67 2.58 -11.54
CA PHE A 248 23.37 3.73 -12.07
C PHE A 248 24.88 3.53 -11.88
N GLY A 249 25.63 3.91 -12.88
CA GLY A 249 27.07 3.78 -12.86
C GLY A 249 27.74 5.01 -13.44
N GLU A 250 28.86 5.38 -12.87
CA GLU A 250 29.69 6.48 -13.33
C GLU A 250 31.03 5.95 -13.83
N ALA A 251 31.28 6.12 -15.12
CA ALA A 251 32.51 5.62 -15.76
C ALA A 251 33.78 6.27 -15.20
N SER A 252 33.71 7.53 -14.73
CA SER A 252 34.84 8.29 -14.22
C SER A 252 35.30 7.80 -12.83
N TYR A 253 34.43 7.24 -12.02
CA TYR A 253 34.75 6.75 -10.66
C TYR A 253 34.80 5.22 -10.56
N LEU A 254 34.61 4.51 -11.67
CA LEU A 254 34.48 3.04 -11.68
C LEU A 254 33.54 2.52 -10.61
N SER A 255 32.47 3.28 -10.36
CA SER A 255 31.44 2.93 -9.39
C SER A 255 30.15 2.52 -10.08
N ASP A 256 29.54 1.44 -9.64
CA ASP A 256 28.28 0.93 -10.15
C ASP A 256 27.35 0.55 -8.98
N VAL A 257 26.13 1.06 -9.03
CA VAL A 257 25.07 0.71 -8.08
C VAL A 257 24.01 -0.09 -8.82
N LYS A 258 23.66 -1.22 -8.26
CA LYS A 258 22.61 -2.09 -8.80
C LYS A 258 21.62 -2.46 -7.71
N ALA A 259 20.34 -2.38 -8.03
CA ALA A 259 19.26 -2.82 -7.16
C ALA A 259 18.35 -3.79 -7.92
N ILE A 260 18.06 -4.94 -7.32
CA ILE A 260 17.17 -5.95 -7.87
C ILE A 260 16.15 -6.26 -6.78
N TRP A 261 14.87 -6.29 -7.14
CA TRP A 261 13.81 -6.75 -6.24
C TRP A 261 12.69 -7.42 -7.02
N GLY A 262 11.90 -8.22 -6.33
CA GLY A 262 10.78 -8.91 -6.98
C GLY A 262 9.93 -9.71 -6.03
N ASN A 263 8.72 -10.05 -6.49
CA ASN A 263 7.77 -10.88 -5.79
C ASN A 263 7.37 -12.08 -6.65
N VAL A 264 7.14 -13.21 -6.00
CA VAL A 264 6.46 -14.39 -6.57
C VAL A 264 5.34 -14.77 -5.62
N MET A 265 4.15 -15.06 -6.15
CA MET A 265 3.01 -15.51 -5.38
C MET A 265 2.26 -16.61 -6.12
N GLY A 266 1.88 -17.65 -5.41
CA GLY A 266 0.95 -18.67 -5.86
C GLY A 266 -0.11 -18.91 -4.80
N ALA A 267 -1.39 -19.03 -5.20
CA ALA A 267 -2.48 -19.25 -4.27
C ALA A 267 -3.57 -20.14 -4.86
N LEU A 268 -4.25 -20.87 -3.99
CA LEU A 268 -5.44 -21.65 -4.29
C LEU A 268 -6.55 -21.25 -3.32
N HIS A 269 -7.67 -20.81 -3.86
CA HIS A 269 -8.85 -20.36 -3.15
C HIS A 269 -10.03 -21.29 -3.41
N TRP A 270 -10.77 -21.62 -2.38
CA TRP A 270 -12.04 -22.31 -2.48
C TRP A 270 -13.13 -21.53 -1.75
N LEU A 271 -14.19 -21.21 -2.47
CA LEU A 271 -15.42 -20.60 -1.95
C LEU A 271 -16.56 -21.58 -2.10
N CYS A 272 -17.21 -21.94 -0.99
CA CYS A 272 -18.42 -22.74 -0.97
C CYS A 272 -19.57 -21.89 -0.47
N LYS A 273 -20.59 -21.65 -1.32
CA LYS A 273 -21.83 -20.91 -0.99
C LYS A 273 -22.89 -21.91 -0.55
N GLY A 274 -23.08 -22.06 0.77
CA GLY A 274 -24.11 -22.93 1.36
C GLY A 274 -25.48 -22.25 1.49
N LYS A 275 -26.47 -22.99 1.95
CA LYS A 275 -27.76 -22.40 2.33
C LYS A 275 -27.65 -21.75 3.72
N GLY A 276 -27.36 -20.44 3.76
CA GLY A 276 -27.22 -19.66 5.00
C GLY A 276 -25.83 -19.61 5.58
N TYR A 277 -24.82 -20.14 4.90
CA TYR A 277 -23.42 -20.00 5.26
C TYR A 277 -22.52 -19.98 4.02
N ASP A 278 -21.38 -19.30 4.13
CA ASP A 278 -20.29 -19.32 3.15
C ASP A 278 -19.02 -19.79 3.82
N VAL A 279 -18.27 -20.66 3.14
CA VAL A 279 -16.94 -21.11 3.57
C VAL A 279 -15.93 -20.62 2.56
N ARG A 280 -14.90 -19.93 3.03
CA ARG A 280 -13.75 -19.50 2.22
C ARG A 280 -12.48 -20.14 2.78
N GLN A 281 -11.70 -20.72 1.91
CA GLN A 281 -10.40 -21.28 2.26
C GLN A 281 -9.36 -20.82 1.24
N SER A 282 -8.17 -20.51 1.71
CA SER A 282 -7.06 -20.08 0.88
C SER A 282 -5.77 -20.73 1.38
N LEU A 283 -5.05 -21.35 0.48
CA LEU A 283 -3.69 -21.85 0.70
C LEU A 283 -2.77 -21.06 -0.25
N TYR A 284 -1.66 -20.51 0.24
CA TYR A 284 -0.78 -19.70 -0.57
C TYR A 284 0.68 -19.82 -0.18
N ALA A 285 1.54 -19.45 -1.11
CA ALA A 285 2.95 -19.20 -0.89
C ALA A 285 3.36 -17.88 -1.52
N THR A 286 4.18 -17.09 -0.81
CA THR A 286 4.72 -15.83 -1.32
C THR A 286 6.21 -15.75 -1.07
N TYR A 287 6.93 -15.15 -2.00
CA TYR A 287 8.36 -14.90 -1.89
C TYR A 287 8.66 -13.49 -2.37
N TYR A 288 9.32 -12.71 -1.52
CA TYR A 288 9.88 -11.41 -1.86
C TYR A 288 11.38 -11.44 -1.64
N HIS A 289 12.12 -10.85 -2.55
CA HIS A 289 13.55 -10.63 -2.39
C HIS A 289 13.94 -9.23 -2.82
N ASN A 290 14.96 -8.69 -2.21
CA ASN A 290 15.68 -7.53 -2.69
C ASN A 290 17.19 -7.72 -2.54
N SER A 291 17.95 -7.02 -3.35
CA SER A 291 19.39 -7.00 -3.28
C SER A 291 19.88 -5.65 -3.78
N PHE A 292 20.62 -4.95 -2.93
CA PHE A 292 21.35 -3.75 -3.28
C PHE A 292 22.84 -4.09 -3.41
N GLN A 293 23.47 -3.67 -4.48
CA GLN A 293 24.89 -3.92 -4.74
C GLN A 293 25.59 -2.59 -5.04
N LEU A 294 26.69 -2.35 -4.34
CA LEU A 294 27.61 -1.25 -4.58
C LEU A 294 28.96 -1.81 -5.01
N SER A 295 29.38 -1.48 -6.21
CA SER A 295 30.70 -1.87 -6.73
C SER A 295 31.55 -0.62 -6.90
N MET A 296 32.76 -0.62 -6.35
CA MET A 296 33.73 0.47 -6.45
C MET A 296 35.10 -0.13 -6.78
N GLN A 297 35.62 0.16 -7.96
CA GLN A 297 36.87 -0.44 -8.46
C GLN A 297 36.88 -1.97 -8.36
N ASN A 298 37.66 -2.53 -7.42
CA ASN A 298 37.79 -3.98 -7.22
C ASN A 298 37.00 -4.48 -6.00
N LEU A 299 36.17 -3.62 -5.39
CA LEU A 299 35.33 -3.96 -4.23
C LEU A 299 33.87 -4.06 -4.65
N SER A 300 33.22 -5.12 -4.25
CA SER A 300 31.78 -5.30 -4.46
C SER A 300 31.12 -5.69 -3.15
N TYR A 301 30.17 -4.87 -2.72
CA TYR A 301 29.35 -5.08 -1.54
C TYR A 301 27.93 -5.35 -1.97
N LYS A 302 27.37 -6.46 -1.55
CA LYS A 302 26.00 -6.86 -1.83
C LYS A 302 25.21 -7.01 -0.54
N LEU A 303 24.01 -6.46 -0.52
CA LEU A 303 23.09 -6.45 0.63
C LEU A 303 21.79 -7.15 0.25
N PRO A 304 21.75 -8.49 0.23
CA PRO A 304 20.55 -9.23 -0.07
C PRO A 304 19.66 -9.39 1.15
N SER A 305 18.35 -9.43 0.91
CA SER A 305 17.35 -9.86 1.90
C SER A 305 16.18 -10.57 1.23
N SER A 306 15.44 -11.38 1.98
CA SER A 306 14.27 -12.08 1.46
C SER A 306 13.28 -12.47 2.57
N ILE A 307 12.03 -12.67 2.18
CA ILE A 307 11.00 -13.29 3.02
C ILE A 307 10.20 -14.28 2.18
N PHE A 308 9.99 -15.47 2.72
CA PHE A 308 9.18 -16.52 2.13
C PHE A 308 8.10 -16.94 3.13
N ASP A 309 6.85 -16.98 2.68
CA ASP A 309 5.72 -17.37 3.49
C ASP A 309 4.98 -18.55 2.87
N ILE A 310 4.49 -19.43 3.71
CA ILE A 310 3.43 -20.40 3.40
C ILE A 310 2.28 -20.12 4.36
N GLY A 311 1.10 -19.86 3.84
CA GLY A 311 -0.05 -19.47 4.66
C GLY A 311 -1.33 -20.20 4.29
N TYR A 312 -2.14 -20.43 5.31
CA TYR A 312 -3.51 -20.92 5.20
C TYR A 312 -4.46 -19.94 5.88
N LYS A 313 -5.58 -19.69 5.24
CA LYS A 313 -6.69 -18.88 5.78
C LYS A 313 -8.00 -19.64 5.59
N GLY A 314 -8.75 -19.80 6.66
CA GLY A 314 -10.08 -20.40 6.65
C GLY A 314 -11.10 -19.45 7.29
N GLN A 315 -12.25 -19.24 6.65
CA GLN A 315 -13.32 -18.40 7.16
C GLN A 315 -14.67 -19.08 6.91
N VAL A 316 -15.54 -19.00 7.89
CA VAL A 316 -16.96 -19.37 7.79
C VAL A 316 -17.79 -18.15 8.15
N SER A 317 -18.67 -17.76 7.23
CA SER A 317 -19.66 -16.69 7.45
C SER A 317 -21.04 -17.33 7.51
N ALA A 318 -21.71 -17.28 8.67
CA ALA A 318 -23.02 -17.90 8.89
C ALA A 318 -23.95 -16.93 9.61
N GLY A 319 -25.01 -16.48 8.92
CA GLY A 319 -25.94 -15.51 9.46
C GLY A 319 -25.27 -14.20 9.86
N ARG A 320 -25.11 -13.97 11.15
CA ARG A 320 -24.50 -12.75 11.72
C ARG A 320 -23.07 -12.96 12.23
N TRP A 321 -22.53 -14.15 12.03
CA TRP A 321 -21.23 -14.55 12.56
C TRP A 321 -20.22 -14.75 11.45
N ASN A 322 -19.04 -14.20 11.63
CA ASN A 322 -17.86 -14.51 10.86
C ASN A 322 -16.81 -15.11 11.81
N ILE A 323 -16.37 -16.31 11.50
CA ILE A 323 -15.39 -17.05 12.30
C ILE A 323 -14.28 -17.49 11.36
N GLY A 324 -13.03 -17.36 11.77
CA GLY A 324 -11.93 -17.80 10.93
C GLY A 324 -10.67 -18.09 11.69
N ILE A 325 -9.74 -18.71 10.96
CA ILE A 325 -8.41 -19.06 11.39
C ILE A 325 -7.41 -18.71 10.31
N ASP A 326 -6.22 -18.28 10.73
CA ASP A 326 -5.07 -18.04 9.86
C ASP A 326 -3.86 -18.73 10.46
N ALA A 327 -3.03 -19.35 9.62
CA ALA A 327 -1.74 -19.90 10.02
C ALA A 327 -0.73 -19.57 8.94
N ILE A 328 0.41 -18.96 9.31
CA ILE A 328 1.45 -18.54 8.38
C ILE A 328 2.81 -18.97 8.94
N TRP A 329 3.57 -19.65 8.13
CA TRP A 329 4.97 -19.91 8.39
C TRP A 329 5.81 -18.92 7.60
N HIS A 330 6.71 -18.23 8.29
CA HIS A 330 7.62 -17.24 7.74
C HIS A 330 9.05 -17.76 7.78
N ASP A 331 9.79 -17.52 6.72
CA ASP A 331 11.22 -17.77 6.60
C ASP A 331 11.90 -16.50 6.09
N ILE A 332 12.50 -15.76 7.00
CA ILE A 332 13.00 -14.41 6.79
C ILE A 332 14.52 -14.45 6.79
N GLN A 333 15.10 -13.87 5.77
CA GLN A 333 16.50 -13.53 5.70
C GLN A 333 16.62 -12.01 5.76
N PRO A 334 16.86 -11.42 6.96
CA PRO A 334 17.18 -9.99 7.06
C PRO A 334 18.42 -9.65 6.23
N GLN A 335 18.58 -8.37 5.96
CA GLN A 335 19.72 -7.89 5.20
C GLN A 335 21.04 -8.26 5.88
N TYR A 336 22.01 -8.71 5.10
CA TYR A 336 23.38 -9.00 5.53
C TYR A 336 24.37 -8.54 4.49
N LEU A 337 25.62 -8.31 4.91
CA LEU A 337 26.69 -7.95 4.00
C LEU A 337 27.29 -9.21 3.38
N ASP A 338 27.22 -9.30 2.06
CA ASP A 338 27.92 -10.28 1.23
C ASP A 338 29.03 -9.53 0.47
N ALA A 339 30.26 -9.66 0.94
CA ALA A 339 31.44 -9.00 0.36
C ALA A 339 32.23 -10.00 -0.46
N ASP A 340 32.65 -9.59 -1.66
CA ASP A 340 33.53 -10.39 -2.49
C ASP A 340 34.92 -10.49 -1.84
N ASN A 341 35.40 -11.74 -1.61
CA ASN A 341 36.52 -12.10 -0.75
C ASN A 341 37.91 -11.60 -1.20
N THR A 342 38.00 -10.66 -2.12
CA THR A 342 39.30 -10.16 -2.63
C THR A 342 40.20 -9.48 -1.54
N PHE A 343 39.61 -9.12 -0.40
CA PHE A 343 40.30 -8.43 0.70
C PHE A 343 40.11 -9.03 2.10
N ASN A 344 39.73 -10.29 2.24
CA ASN A 344 39.46 -10.91 3.55
C ASN A 344 38.50 -10.13 4.47
N VAL A 345 37.54 -9.38 3.89
CA VAL A 345 36.47 -8.80 4.67
C VAL A 345 35.62 -9.95 5.20
N ALA A 346 35.56 -10.10 6.50
CA ALA A 346 34.75 -11.16 7.12
C ALA A 346 33.28 -10.97 6.69
N SER A 347 32.72 -11.96 6.01
CA SER A 347 31.29 -11.97 5.70
C SER A 347 30.51 -11.93 7.02
N VAL A 348 29.60 -10.95 7.14
CA VAL A 348 28.71 -10.89 8.31
C VAL A 348 27.85 -12.16 8.33
N ARG A 349 27.73 -12.77 9.51
CA ARG A 349 27.00 -14.01 9.68
C ARG A 349 25.56 -13.88 9.17
N LYS A 350 25.23 -14.72 8.22
CA LYS A 350 23.86 -14.85 7.69
C LYS A 350 22.95 -15.40 8.79
N VAL A 351 22.02 -14.57 9.29
CA VAL A 351 21.05 -14.94 10.31
C VAL A 351 19.69 -15.14 9.64
N ARG A 352 19.17 -16.37 9.72
CA ARG A 352 17.84 -16.73 9.21
C ARG A 352 16.85 -16.77 10.37
N GLN A 353 15.70 -16.13 10.19
CA GLN A 353 14.64 -16.04 11.19
C GLN A 353 13.43 -16.85 10.70
N GLN A 354 13.12 -17.93 11.39
CA GLN A 354 11.93 -18.73 11.13
C GLN A 354 10.90 -18.49 12.21
N SER A 355 9.63 -18.34 11.81
CA SER A 355 8.54 -18.07 12.73
C SER A 355 7.20 -18.62 12.22
N VAL A 356 6.29 -18.83 13.16
CA VAL A 356 4.92 -19.25 12.88
C VAL A 356 3.97 -18.25 13.53
N GLU A 357 3.08 -17.70 12.72
CA GLU A 357 1.98 -16.86 13.14
C GLU A 357 0.67 -17.63 13.02
N SER A 358 -0.05 -17.85 14.12
CA SER A 358 -1.35 -18.51 14.15
C SER A 358 -2.39 -17.59 14.79
N SER A 359 -3.54 -17.46 14.18
CA SER A 359 -4.61 -16.58 14.68
C SER A 359 -5.97 -17.25 14.52
N ALA A 360 -6.86 -16.95 15.45
CA ALA A 360 -8.26 -17.28 15.34
C ALA A 360 -9.09 -16.01 15.61
N TYR A 361 -10.19 -15.83 14.92
CA TYR A 361 -11.04 -14.68 15.12
C TYR A 361 -12.51 -14.99 15.04
N ILE A 362 -13.30 -14.16 15.69
CA ILE A 362 -14.74 -14.18 15.65
C ILE A 362 -15.25 -12.75 15.54
N GLU A 363 -16.24 -12.54 14.67
CA GLU A 363 -16.96 -11.28 14.52
C GLU A 363 -18.47 -11.56 14.61
N HIS A 364 -19.17 -10.69 15.30
CA HIS A 364 -20.64 -10.70 15.38
C HIS A 364 -21.21 -9.38 14.89
N ILE A 365 -22.21 -9.45 13.99
CA ILE A 365 -22.93 -8.30 13.45
C ILE A 365 -24.29 -8.24 14.13
N LEU A 366 -24.51 -7.21 14.94
CA LEU A 366 -25.77 -6.97 15.65
C LEU A 366 -26.52 -5.82 14.99
N PRO A 367 -27.60 -6.09 14.24
CA PRO A 367 -28.48 -5.03 13.78
C PRO A 367 -29.31 -4.54 14.98
N LEU A 368 -29.08 -3.30 15.40
CA LEU A 368 -29.81 -2.64 16.48
C LEU A 368 -31.13 -2.05 15.95
N ARG A 369 -31.10 -1.60 14.70
CA ARG A 369 -32.23 -1.05 13.96
C ARG A 369 -32.01 -1.32 12.47
N THR A 370 -33.00 -1.06 11.61
CA THR A 370 -32.90 -1.27 10.16
C THR A 370 -31.78 -0.47 9.50
N ASP A 371 -31.41 0.66 10.12
CA ASP A 371 -30.41 1.60 9.66
C ASP A 371 -29.21 1.73 10.62
N LEU A 372 -29.18 0.97 11.71
CA LEU A 372 -28.13 1.01 12.72
C LEU A 372 -27.62 -0.41 13.02
N ALA A 373 -26.35 -0.65 12.78
CA ALA A 373 -25.70 -1.91 13.07
C ALA A 373 -24.43 -1.70 13.92
N MET A 374 -24.17 -2.65 14.79
CA MET A 374 -22.93 -2.75 15.57
C MET A 374 -22.20 -4.03 15.14
N LYS A 375 -20.91 -3.92 14.90
CA LYS A 375 -20.01 -5.06 14.72
C LYS A 375 -19.05 -5.12 15.88
N SER A 376 -18.91 -6.27 16.49
CA SER A 376 -17.95 -6.55 17.54
C SER A 376 -17.13 -7.76 17.15
N GLY A 377 -15.83 -7.69 17.33
CA GLY A 377 -14.93 -8.78 16.97
C GLY A 377 -13.73 -8.86 17.89
N ILE A 378 -13.12 -10.02 17.90
CA ILE A 378 -11.84 -10.27 18.56
C ILE A 378 -11.01 -11.20 17.70
N ARG A 379 -9.72 -10.90 17.61
CA ARG A 379 -8.69 -11.76 17.01
C ARG A 379 -7.70 -12.14 18.10
N ALA A 380 -7.49 -13.41 18.32
CA ALA A 380 -6.44 -13.94 19.19
C ALA A 380 -5.31 -14.49 18.31
N SER A 381 -4.08 -14.11 18.60
CA SER A 381 -2.92 -14.53 17.83
C SER A 381 -1.82 -15.05 18.71
N VAL A 382 -1.09 -16.06 18.22
CA VAL A 382 0.12 -16.60 18.81
C VAL A 382 1.22 -16.55 17.75
N TYR A 383 2.33 -15.97 18.12
CA TYR A 383 3.52 -15.87 17.28
C TYR A 383 4.71 -16.53 17.95
N SER A 384 5.30 -17.50 17.27
CA SER A 384 6.45 -18.27 17.77
C SER A 384 7.66 -18.05 16.87
N THR A 385 8.78 -17.67 17.44
CA THR A 385 10.04 -17.40 16.73
C THR A 385 11.24 -17.71 17.61
N GLY A 386 12.26 -18.41 17.12
CA GLY A 386 13.60 -18.51 17.67
C GLY A 386 13.74 -18.67 19.19
N GLY A 387 12.79 -19.33 19.87
CA GLY A 387 12.79 -19.50 21.34
C GLY A 387 11.91 -18.50 22.10
N SER A 388 11.18 -17.61 21.41
CA SER A 388 10.23 -16.69 22.01
C SER A 388 8.81 -16.95 21.50
N VAL A 389 7.83 -16.83 22.40
CA VAL A 389 6.40 -16.96 22.06
C VAL A 389 5.68 -15.71 22.55
N PHE A 390 4.91 -15.08 21.66
CA PHE A 390 4.11 -13.90 21.94
C PHE A 390 2.63 -14.20 21.68
N GLY A 391 1.77 -13.77 22.60
CA GLY A 391 0.32 -13.86 22.45
C GLY A 391 -0.31 -12.48 22.40
N SER A 392 -1.36 -12.32 21.60
CA SER A 392 -2.18 -11.11 21.59
C SER A 392 -3.67 -11.41 21.55
N ALA A 393 -4.46 -10.43 22.00
CA ALA A 393 -5.90 -10.42 21.86
C ALA A 393 -6.31 -9.02 21.37
N ASP A 394 -6.86 -8.96 20.18
CA ASP A 394 -7.13 -7.74 19.41
C ASP A 394 -8.64 -7.51 19.26
N PRO A 395 -9.29 -6.86 20.25
CA PRO A 395 -10.68 -6.50 20.16
C PRO A 395 -10.92 -5.38 19.15
N SER A 396 -12.09 -5.39 18.55
CA SER A 396 -12.58 -4.35 17.66
C SER A 396 -14.08 -4.13 17.85
N LEU A 397 -14.47 -2.88 17.70
CA LEU A 397 -15.86 -2.45 17.75
C LEU A 397 -16.11 -1.40 16.67
N SER A 398 -17.17 -1.58 15.91
CA SER A 398 -17.65 -0.55 14.99
C SER A 398 -19.16 -0.40 15.09
N MET A 399 -19.61 0.82 14.97
CA MET A 399 -21.03 1.19 14.95
C MET A 399 -21.30 1.99 13.70
N THR A 400 -22.26 1.57 12.90
CA THR A 400 -22.58 2.21 11.63
C THR A 400 -24.07 2.50 11.54
N TYR A 401 -24.39 3.76 11.28
CA TYR A 401 -25.72 4.23 10.90
C TYR A 401 -25.73 4.51 9.40
N ASP A 402 -26.65 3.91 8.65
CA ASP A 402 -26.80 4.10 7.19
C ASP A 402 -28.27 4.13 6.79
N ASN A 403 -28.78 5.31 6.49
CA ASN A 403 -30.13 5.53 5.96
C ASN A 403 -30.14 5.71 4.44
N ARG A 404 -29.07 5.28 3.72
CA ARG A 404 -28.85 5.42 2.28
C ARG A 404 -28.58 6.86 1.79
N THR A 405 -28.81 7.87 2.59
CA THR A 405 -28.50 9.28 2.29
C THR A 405 -27.35 9.79 3.13
N VAL A 406 -27.38 9.45 4.41
CA VAL A 406 -26.33 9.79 5.39
C VAL A 406 -25.81 8.49 5.97
N MET A 407 -24.51 8.38 6.05
CA MET A 407 -23.80 7.30 6.74
C MET A 407 -22.91 7.92 7.82
N LEU A 408 -23.00 7.36 9.03
CA LEU A 408 -22.13 7.70 10.16
C LEU A 408 -21.47 6.42 10.64
N SER A 409 -20.19 6.46 10.91
CA SER A 409 -19.47 5.33 11.49
C SER A 409 -18.54 5.77 12.61
N ALA A 410 -18.49 4.95 13.66
CA ALA A 410 -17.54 5.08 14.76
C ALA A 410 -16.83 3.73 14.93
N ILE A 411 -15.51 3.75 14.98
CA ILE A 411 -14.66 2.56 14.99
C ILE A 411 -13.63 2.70 16.09
N CYS A 412 -13.37 1.63 16.84
CA CYS A 412 -12.21 1.50 17.72
C CYS A 412 -11.66 0.08 17.66
N TYR A 413 -10.35 -0.05 17.78
CA TYR A 413 -9.67 -1.34 17.69
C TYR A 413 -8.30 -1.32 18.37
N LEU A 414 -7.82 -2.51 18.72
CA LEU A 414 -6.44 -2.83 19.04
C LEU A 414 -5.91 -3.79 17.98
N ARG A 415 -4.68 -3.61 17.53
CA ARG A 415 -4.00 -4.52 16.61
C ARG A 415 -2.54 -4.72 16.99
N HIS A 416 -2.04 -5.94 16.79
CA HIS A 416 -0.62 -6.29 16.91
C HIS A 416 -0.02 -6.59 15.54
N GLN A 417 1.28 -6.40 15.43
CA GLN A 417 2.08 -6.70 14.26
C GLN A 417 3.39 -7.37 14.70
N TYR A 418 3.72 -8.51 14.09
CA TYR A 418 4.88 -9.31 14.47
C TYR A 418 6.05 -9.19 13.50
N LEU A 419 5.77 -8.78 12.25
CA LEU A 419 6.78 -8.49 11.25
C LEU A 419 6.91 -6.98 11.10
N PHE A 420 8.13 -6.48 11.01
CA PHE A 420 8.39 -5.08 10.73
C PHE A 420 9.40 -4.92 9.62
N GLN A 421 9.32 -3.82 8.89
CA GLN A 421 10.24 -3.43 7.85
C GLN A 421 11.13 -2.31 8.39
N THR A 422 12.42 -2.42 8.14
CA THR A 422 13.41 -1.43 8.56
C THR A 422 14.48 -1.30 7.49
N GLY A 423 15.35 -0.28 7.58
CA GLY A 423 16.43 -0.05 6.64
C GLY A 423 16.64 1.41 6.30
N PHE A 424 17.40 1.68 5.25
CA PHE A 424 17.82 3.02 4.84
C PHE A 424 16.74 3.72 4.00
N SER A 425 15.63 4.11 4.61
CA SER A 425 14.43 4.62 3.92
C SER A 425 14.60 5.99 3.24
N SER A 426 15.68 6.72 3.53
CA SER A 426 15.88 8.10 3.06
C SER A 426 16.29 8.24 1.59
N SER A 427 16.64 7.16 0.91
CA SER A 427 17.22 7.21 -0.44
C SER A 427 16.23 6.91 -1.58
N GLY A 428 15.00 6.51 -1.29
CA GLY A 428 14.02 6.06 -2.30
C GLY A 428 14.41 4.75 -3.02
N LEU A 429 15.50 4.11 -2.61
CA LEU A 429 15.92 2.81 -3.11
C LEU A 429 15.26 1.70 -2.28
N PRO A 430 15.04 0.50 -2.83
CA PRO A 430 14.47 -0.64 -2.11
C PRO A 430 15.52 -1.29 -1.17
N THR A 431 16.04 -0.50 -0.23
CA THR A 431 17.02 -0.93 0.77
C THR A 431 16.39 -1.39 2.08
N GLU A 432 15.06 -1.28 2.18
CA GLU A 432 14.30 -1.78 3.32
C GLU A 432 14.14 -3.30 3.26
N PHE A 433 14.21 -3.94 4.42
CA PHE A 433 14.08 -5.38 4.58
C PHE A 433 13.17 -5.75 5.75
N TRP A 434 12.65 -6.96 5.70
CA TRP A 434 11.73 -7.48 6.72
C TRP A 434 12.47 -8.23 7.82
N MET A 435 11.95 -8.10 9.04
CA MET A 435 12.41 -8.78 10.23
C MET A 435 11.23 -9.30 11.06
N SER A 436 11.50 -10.37 11.80
CA SER A 436 10.61 -10.91 12.82
C SER A 436 10.82 -10.21 14.16
N CYS A 437 9.76 -10.05 14.95
CA CYS A 437 9.91 -9.73 16.37
C CYS A 437 10.74 -10.81 17.09
N SER A 438 11.30 -10.46 18.23
CA SER A 438 12.16 -11.30 19.05
C SER A 438 12.03 -10.92 20.52
N SER A 439 12.73 -11.60 21.41
CA SER A 439 12.80 -11.19 22.83
C SER A 439 13.34 -9.79 23.05
N ARG A 440 14.16 -9.27 22.12
CA ARG A 440 14.70 -7.91 22.14
C ARG A 440 13.77 -6.90 21.42
N HIS A 441 13.12 -7.31 20.35
CA HIS A 441 12.23 -6.50 19.53
C HIS A 441 10.81 -7.04 19.67
N HIS A 442 10.08 -6.53 20.68
CA HIS A 442 8.72 -6.97 20.98
C HIS A 442 7.73 -6.66 19.85
N PRO A 443 6.63 -7.41 19.74
CA PRO A 443 5.57 -7.12 18.78
C PRO A 443 5.09 -5.67 18.89
N GLN A 444 4.96 -5.02 17.75
CA GLN A 444 4.38 -3.69 17.66
C GLN A 444 2.86 -3.76 17.85
N TYR A 445 2.25 -2.72 18.44
CA TYR A 445 0.79 -2.66 18.54
C TYR A 445 0.26 -1.24 18.39
N ALA A 446 -1.01 -1.13 18.00
CA ALA A 446 -1.69 0.15 17.83
C ALA A 446 -3.10 0.13 18.39
N TYR A 447 -3.44 1.18 19.13
CA TYR A 447 -4.82 1.55 19.41
C TYR A 447 -5.28 2.53 18.34
N GLY A 448 -6.38 2.21 17.67
CA GLY A 448 -6.97 3.06 16.64
C GLY A 448 -8.41 3.41 16.96
N ALA A 449 -8.78 4.66 16.69
CA ALA A 449 -10.16 5.12 16.74
C ALA A 449 -10.44 6.09 15.59
N SER A 450 -11.64 6.02 15.02
CA SER A 450 -12.09 6.99 14.02
C SER A 450 -13.60 7.22 14.09
N ILE A 451 -13.99 8.41 13.68
CA ILE A 451 -15.40 8.78 13.46
C ILE A 451 -15.47 9.35 12.04
N ALA A 452 -16.35 8.79 11.23
CA ALA A 452 -16.57 9.24 9.87
C ALA A 452 -18.05 9.52 9.60
N ALA A 453 -18.28 10.51 8.73
CA ALA A 453 -19.60 10.89 8.27
C ALA A 453 -19.58 11.08 6.76
N SER A 454 -20.59 10.58 6.06
CA SER A 454 -20.78 10.89 4.66
C SER A 454 -22.25 11.13 4.32
N ALA A 455 -22.51 12.02 3.35
CA ALA A 455 -23.84 12.36 2.93
C ALA A 455 -23.92 12.58 1.42
N TYR A 456 -25.00 12.11 0.82
CA TYR A 456 -25.36 12.41 -0.56
C TYR A 456 -26.17 13.70 -0.63
N LEU A 457 -25.77 14.61 -1.52
CA LEU A 457 -26.42 15.90 -1.74
C LEU A 457 -26.95 16.00 -3.17
N LEU A 458 -27.91 16.91 -3.39
CA LEU A 458 -28.45 17.26 -4.69
C LEU A 458 -28.84 16.03 -5.54
N ARG A 459 -29.78 15.21 -5.05
CA ARG A 459 -30.24 13.97 -5.70
C ARG A 459 -29.09 13.00 -6.00
N ARG A 460 -28.13 12.86 -5.06
CA ARG A 460 -26.95 12.00 -5.16
C ARG A 460 -25.94 12.42 -6.24
N MET A 461 -26.01 13.67 -6.70
CA MET A 461 -25.05 14.21 -7.64
C MET A 461 -23.68 14.42 -6.98
N TYR A 462 -23.69 14.79 -5.71
CA TYR A 462 -22.48 15.00 -4.90
C TYR A 462 -22.51 14.10 -3.66
N ARG A 463 -21.33 13.70 -3.20
CA ARG A 463 -21.11 13.08 -1.89
C ARG A 463 -20.06 13.88 -1.14
N VAL A 464 -20.37 14.29 0.07
CA VAL A 464 -19.41 14.85 1.02
C VAL A 464 -19.09 13.79 2.04
N SER A 465 -17.82 13.60 2.35
CA SER A 465 -17.37 12.74 3.44
C SER A 465 -16.33 13.44 4.29
N ALA A 466 -16.35 13.17 5.59
CA ALA A 466 -15.38 13.66 6.56
C ALA A 466 -15.03 12.55 7.54
N GLU A 467 -13.78 12.50 8.00
CA GLU A 467 -13.29 11.53 8.96
C GLU A 467 -12.30 12.22 9.90
N ILE A 468 -12.40 11.88 11.19
CA ILE A 468 -11.41 12.23 12.22
C ILE A 468 -10.84 10.92 12.74
N PHE A 469 -9.53 10.84 12.93
CA PHE A 469 -8.86 9.63 13.40
C PHE A 469 -7.79 9.93 14.45
N TYR A 470 -7.54 8.92 15.27
CA TYR A 470 -6.45 8.87 16.23
C TYR A 470 -5.86 7.47 16.27
N LYS A 471 -4.52 7.36 16.22
CA LYS A 471 -3.78 6.10 16.39
C LYS A 471 -2.59 6.31 17.32
N ARG A 472 -2.48 5.46 18.33
CA ARG A 472 -1.29 5.38 19.19
C ARG A 472 -0.55 4.11 18.83
N LEU A 473 0.72 4.27 18.43
CA LEU A 473 1.63 3.20 18.04
C LEU A 473 2.62 2.95 19.19
N SER A 474 2.87 1.70 19.51
CA SER A 474 3.81 1.31 20.57
C SER A 474 4.76 0.23 20.08
N HIS A 475 5.94 0.15 20.72
CA HIS A 475 7.03 -0.73 20.35
C HIS A 475 7.50 -0.54 18.89
N GLN A 476 7.49 0.72 18.43
CA GLN A 476 7.98 1.03 17.09
C GLN A 476 9.47 0.76 17.02
N VAL A 477 9.92 0.25 15.88
CA VAL A 477 11.33 -0.06 15.62
C VAL A 477 11.80 0.77 14.45
N GLU A 478 12.90 1.48 14.61
CA GLU A 478 13.58 2.23 13.54
C GLU A 478 15.06 1.85 13.46
N TYR A 479 15.63 2.01 12.29
CA TYR A 479 17.05 1.78 12.05
C TYR A 479 17.82 3.09 12.25
N ASN A 480 18.74 3.08 13.22
CA ASN A 480 19.62 4.22 13.55
C ASN A 480 21.07 3.95 13.12
N GLY A 481 21.25 3.34 11.97
CA GLY A 481 22.56 3.05 11.39
C GLY A 481 22.80 3.77 10.07
N ASN A 482 24.05 3.73 9.61
CA ASN A 482 24.47 4.23 8.32
C ASN A 482 24.79 3.03 7.40
N ILE A 483 24.66 3.21 6.08
CA ILE A 483 25.06 2.19 5.11
C ILE A 483 26.54 1.81 5.23
N LEU A 484 27.39 2.74 5.68
CA LEU A 484 28.81 2.50 5.91
C LEU A 484 29.08 1.63 7.14
N ASP A 485 28.14 1.53 8.08
CA ASP A 485 28.28 0.66 9.25
C ASP A 485 28.30 -0.82 8.84
N LEU A 486 27.66 -1.14 7.71
CA LEU A 486 27.64 -2.49 7.13
C LEU A 486 29.03 -2.98 6.67
N VAL A 487 29.98 -2.06 6.43
CA VAL A 487 31.36 -2.40 6.07
C VAL A 487 32.19 -2.75 7.32
N ASN A 488 31.67 -2.46 8.52
CA ASN A 488 32.33 -2.81 9.77
C ASN A 488 32.14 -4.31 10.06
N THR A 489 33.25 -5.04 10.25
CA THR A 489 33.25 -6.48 10.54
C THR A 489 32.58 -6.83 11.88
N GLU A 490 32.45 -5.87 12.79
CA GLU A 490 31.77 -6.04 14.08
C GLU A 490 30.32 -5.58 14.05
N TYR A 491 29.80 -5.25 12.86
CA TYR A 491 28.42 -4.79 12.74
C TYR A 491 27.41 -5.86 13.13
N ILE A 492 26.58 -5.54 14.10
CA ILE A 492 25.45 -6.35 14.54
C ILE A 492 24.16 -5.53 14.29
N LEU A 493 23.32 -6.00 13.36
CA LEU A 493 22.10 -5.33 12.97
C LEU A 493 21.21 -4.96 14.18
N ASP A 494 21.04 -5.87 15.14
CA ASP A 494 20.22 -5.67 16.34
C ASP A 494 20.68 -4.49 17.21
N ASN A 495 21.96 -4.09 17.15
CA ASN A 495 22.48 -2.96 17.90
C ASN A 495 22.16 -1.60 17.25
N SER A 496 21.79 -1.61 15.98
CA SER A 496 21.40 -0.42 15.22
C SER A 496 19.89 -0.19 15.19
N LEU A 497 19.12 -1.03 15.90
CA LEU A 497 17.68 -0.89 16.00
C LEU A 497 17.32 -0.21 17.32
N ILE A 498 16.53 0.86 17.22
CA ILE A 498 16.03 1.65 18.35
C ILE A 498 14.51 1.47 18.50
N HIS A 499 14.03 1.64 19.73
CA HIS A 499 12.64 1.39 20.10
C HIS A 499 11.95 2.65 20.60
N GLY A 500 10.68 2.80 20.23
CA GLY A 500 9.92 3.97 20.64
C GLY A 500 8.42 3.82 20.43
N ASP A 501 7.78 4.95 20.51
CA ASP A 501 6.33 5.10 20.34
C ASP A 501 6.01 6.12 19.27
N GLY A 502 4.80 6.01 18.70
CA GLY A 502 4.26 6.96 17.74
C GLY A 502 2.86 7.44 18.11
N THR A 503 2.49 8.59 17.60
CA THR A 503 1.11 9.11 17.69
C THR A 503 0.75 9.72 16.34
N ASN A 504 -0.35 9.27 15.77
CA ASN A 504 -0.89 9.81 14.54
C ASN A 504 -2.31 10.31 14.81
N CYS A 505 -2.61 11.54 14.46
CA CYS A 505 -3.96 12.09 14.53
C CYS A 505 -4.22 13.04 13.38
N GLY A 506 -5.48 13.18 13.02
CA GLY A 506 -5.82 14.05 11.91
C GLY A 506 -7.29 14.00 11.54
N PHE A 507 -7.59 14.72 10.48
CA PHE A 507 -8.91 14.70 9.86
C PHE A 507 -8.79 14.79 8.34
N SER A 508 -9.81 14.34 7.64
CA SER A 508 -9.92 14.45 6.20
C SER A 508 -11.33 14.80 5.76
N VAL A 509 -11.45 15.54 4.66
CA VAL A 509 -12.72 15.91 4.04
C VAL A 509 -12.62 15.69 2.54
N MET A 510 -13.66 15.15 1.91
CA MET A 510 -13.73 14.95 0.47
C MET A 510 -15.10 15.38 -0.07
N LEU A 511 -15.08 16.15 -1.15
CA LEU A 511 -16.24 16.43 -1.99
C LEU A 511 -16.10 15.63 -3.28
N ASN A 512 -16.98 14.69 -3.52
CA ASN A 512 -16.99 13.83 -4.70
C ASN A 512 -18.22 14.15 -5.57
N LYS A 513 -17.99 14.47 -6.85
CA LYS A 513 -19.03 14.62 -7.88
C LYS A 513 -19.24 13.25 -8.55
N CYS A 514 -20.39 12.63 -8.29
CA CYS A 514 -20.68 11.24 -8.64
C CYS A 514 -21.31 11.04 -10.02
N SER A 515 -21.86 12.09 -10.65
CA SER A 515 -22.66 11.96 -11.88
C SER A 515 -22.46 13.12 -12.84
N GLY A 516 -22.85 12.92 -14.10
CA GLY A 516 -22.72 13.88 -15.19
C GLY A 516 -21.45 13.67 -16.01
N ASN A 517 -21.20 14.60 -16.95
CA ASN A 517 -20.01 14.54 -17.82
C ASN A 517 -18.72 14.87 -17.06
N LEU A 518 -18.81 15.72 -16.05
CA LEU A 518 -17.72 16.00 -15.11
C LEU A 518 -17.89 15.12 -13.89
N LYS A 519 -16.85 14.33 -13.56
CA LYS A 519 -16.76 13.44 -12.40
C LYS A 519 -15.42 13.62 -11.72
N GLY A 520 -15.34 13.33 -10.44
CA GLY A 520 -14.10 13.38 -9.69
C GLY A 520 -14.30 13.90 -8.28
N TRP A 521 -13.20 14.20 -7.61
CA TRP A 521 -13.22 14.71 -6.23
C TRP A 521 -12.14 15.74 -5.97
N ILE A 522 -12.37 16.47 -4.91
CA ILE A 522 -11.37 17.29 -4.22
C ILE A 522 -11.35 16.80 -2.78
N ALA A 523 -10.16 16.51 -2.26
CA ALA A 523 -9.96 16.06 -0.90
C ALA A 523 -8.90 16.93 -0.20
N TYR A 524 -9.10 17.14 1.08
CA TYR A 524 -8.13 17.74 1.99
C TYR A 524 -7.90 16.82 3.16
N SER A 525 -6.65 16.64 3.54
CA SER A 525 -6.24 15.87 4.72
C SER A 525 -5.28 16.66 5.58
N TYR A 526 -5.51 16.65 6.88
CA TYR A 526 -4.55 17.06 7.89
C TYR A 526 -4.12 15.84 8.69
N THR A 527 -2.81 15.58 8.74
CA THR A 527 -2.23 14.45 9.46
C THR A 527 -1.01 14.91 10.25
N ASN A 528 -1.08 14.80 11.56
CA ASN A 528 0.08 14.94 12.44
C ASN A 528 0.58 13.55 12.81
N SER A 529 1.84 13.24 12.51
CA SER A 529 2.48 11.95 12.75
C SER A 529 3.80 12.14 13.48
N GLU A 530 3.81 11.88 14.77
CA GLU A 530 4.96 12.07 15.65
C GLU A 530 5.54 10.74 16.12
N ARG A 531 6.85 10.75 16.36
CA ARG A 531 7.62 9.64 16.93
C ARG A 531 8.36 10.11 18.17
N ARG A 532 8.64 9.17 19.07
CA ARG A 532 9.44 9.38 20.28
C ARG A 532 10.21 8.12 20.59
N PHE A 533 11.53 8.20 20.52
CA PHE A 533 12.44 7.11 20.84
C PHE A 533 13.32 7.53 22.01
N SER A 534 13.39 6.69 23.05
CA SER A 534 14.09 7.03 24.29
C SER A 534 15.60 7.15 24.11
N GLU A 535 16.17 6.41 23.19
CA GLU A 535 17.60 6.34 22.90
C GLU A 535 18.03 7.33 21.81
N PHE A 536 17.10 8.16 21.33
CA PHE A 536 17.34 9.03 20.19
C PHE A 536 16.66 10.39 20.37
N ALA A 537 17.25 11.44 19.77
CA ALA A 537 16.72 12.80 19.77
C ALA A 537 16.38 13.34 21.17
N ASP A 538 17.22 13.05 22.19
CA ASP A 538 17.03 13.45 23.59
C ASP A 538 15.65 13.04 24.15
N ASN A 539 15.10 11.93 23.69
CA ASN A 539 13.78 11.45 24.07
C ASN A 539 12.64 12.47 23.77
N ARG A 540 12.86 13.40 22.83
CA ARG A 540 11.85 14.38 22.41
C ARG A 540 10.95 13.80 21.33
N ARG A 541 9.77 14.38 21.19
CA ARG A 541 8.91 14.09 20.05
C ARG A 541 9.42 14.78 18.80
N TYR A 542 9.38 14.09 17.68
CA TYR A 542 9.77 14.61 16.39
C TYR A 542 8.81 14.11 15.30
N PRO A 543 8.63 14.84 14.18
CA PRO A 543 7.82 14.41 13.06
C PRO A 543 8.38 13.12 12.44
N SER A 544 7.50 12.18 12.09
CA SER A 544 7.94 11.01 11.31
C SER A 544 8.51 11.45 9.94
N SER A 545 9.45 10.68 9.40
CA SER A 545 10.13 11.02 8.14
C SER A 545 9.20 11.18 6.93
N HIS A 546 8.02 10.57 6.98
CA HIS A 546 6.98 10.64 5.95
C HIS A 546 5.85 11.63 6.26
N GLU A 547 5.94 12.38 7.34
CA GLU A 547 4.88 13.30 7.73
C GLU A 547 4.72 14.45 6.73
N ARG A 548 3.49 14.64 6.28
CA ARG A 548 3.03 15.78 5.46
C ARG A 548 1.74 16.32 6.08
N PRO A 549 1.81 17.32 6.96
CA PRO A 549 0.63 17.77 7.72
C PRO A 549 -0.55 18.16 6.84
N HIS A 550 -0.33 18.86 5.76
CA HIS A 550 -1.40 19.31 4.86
C HIS A 550 -1.25 18.67 3.50
N GLU A 551 -2.31 17.99 3.04
CA GLU A 551 -2.41 17.46 1.69
C GLU A 551 -3.74 17.88 1.06
N ILE A 552 -3.67 18.38 -0.18
CA ILE A 552 -4.84 18.64 -1.04
C ILE A 552 -4.67 17.80 -2.29
N THR A 553 -5.64 16.96 -2.58
CA THR A 553 -5.66 16.16 -3.80
C THR A 553 -6.95 16.43 -4.58
N SER A 554 -6.84 16.45 -5.89
CA SER A 554 -8.00 16.54 -6.78
C SER A 554 -7.79 15.62 -7.97
N LEU A 555 -8.80 14.86 -8.31
CA LEU A 555 -8.84 14.01 -9.49
C LEU A 555 -10.14 14.27 -10.22
N VAL A 556 -10.06 14.68 -11.47
CA VAL A 556 -11.22 15.11 -12.27
C VAL A 556 -11.15 14.52 -13.66
N THR A 557 -12.28 14.02 -14.16
CA THR A 557 -12.46 13.63 -15.56
C THR A 557 -13.65 14.35 -16.17
N TYR A 558 -13.50 14.78 -17.41
CA TYR A 558 -14.54 15.44 -18.18
C TYR A 558 -14.75 14.74 -19.52
N ASN A 559 -15.91 14.11 -19.68
CA ASN A 559 -16.32 13.43 -20.90
C ASN A 559 -17.06 14.43 -21.79
N VAL A 560 -16.34 14.94 -22.81
CA VAL A 560 -16.91 15.92 -23.76
C VAL A 560 -17.88 15.25 -24.73
N SER A 561 -17.52 14.05 -25.19
CA SER A 561 -18.30 13.26 -26.14
C SER A 561 -18.09 11.75 -25.91
N GLY A 562 -18.71 10.91 -26.76
CA GLY A 562 -18.43 9.47 -26.76
C GLY A 562 -17.00 9.11 -27.18
N HIS A 563 -16.28 10.06 -27.77
CA HIS A 563 -14.90 9.85 -28.28
C HIS A 563 -13.86 10.54 -27.42
N TRP A 564 -14.11 11.73 -26.88
CA TRP A 564 -13.15 12.54 -26.17
C TRP A 564 -13.43 12.62 -24.68
N SER A 565 -12.40 12.31 -23.89
CA SER A 565 -12.39 12.59 -22.46
C SER A 565 -11.08 13.28 -22.06
N PHE A 566 -11.18 14.23 -21.12
CA PHE A 566 -10.04 14.93 -20.53
C PHE A 566 -9.95 14.57 -19.05
N GLY A 567 -8.73 14.40 -18.58
CA GLY A 567 -8.45 14.12 -17.18
C GLY A 567 -7.43 15.10 -16.60
N GLY A 568 -7.57 15.41 -15.34
CA GLY A 568 -6.62 16.22 -14.61
C GLY A 568 -6.51 15.79 -13.17
N ASN A 569 -5.32 15.90 -12.60
CA ASN A 569 -5.13 15.77 -11.18
C ASN A 569 -4.26 16.91 -10.62
N VAL A 570 -4.47 17.22 -9.36
CA VAL A 570 -3.69 18.21 -8.61
C VAL A 570 -3.28 17.57 -7.30
N VAL A 571 -2.02 17.69 -6.95
CA VAL A 571 -1.48 17.27 -5.66
C VAL A 571 -0.70 18.43 -5.06
N PHE A 572 -1.14 18.89 -3.91
CA PHE A 572 -0.39 19.79 -3.03
C PHE A 572 -0.14 19.08 -1.70
N ALA A 573 1.09 19.11 -1.20
CA ALA A 573 1.41 18.57 0.10
C ALA A 573 2.49 19.38 0.80
N SER A 574 2.45 19.45 2.13
CA SER A 574 3.54 19.99 2.94
C SER A 574 4.84 19.25 2.63
N GLY A 575 5.98 19.93 2.77
CA GLY A 575 7.29 19.30 2.62
C GLY A 575 7.52 18.25 3.71
N THR A 576 8.20 17.15 3.35
CA THR A 576 8.63 16.13 4.29
C THR A 576 9.70 16.66 5.23
N PRO A 577 9.78 16.15 6.47
CA PRO A 577 10.83 16.54 7.43
C PRO A 577 12.22 16.06 6.99
N PHE A 578 13.23 16.78 7.41
CA PHE A 578 14.63 16.37 7.30
C PHE A 578 15.49 17.00 8.41
N THR A 579 16.65 16.40 8.70
CA THR A 579 17.62 16.92 9.65
C THR A 579 18.63 17.77 8.90
N ALA A 580 18.72 19.07 9.24
CA ALA A 580 19.64 20.01 8.60
C ALA A 580 20.94 20.13 9.38
N PRO A 581 22.11 20.21 8.74
CA PRO A 581 23.35 20.62 9.39
C PRO A 581 23.26 22.11 9.79
N LEU A 582 23.73 22.44 11.00
CA LEU A 582 23.74 23.79 11.55
C LEU A 582 25.09 24.47 11.41
N SER A 583 26.18 23.74 11.71
CA SER A 583 27.55 24.26 11.68
C SER A 583 28.54 23.18 11.30
N ILE A 584 29.71 23.62 10.91
CA ILE A 584 30.89 22.77 10.71
C ILE A 584 31.88 23.13 11.81
N GLU A 585 32.38 22.12 12.47
CA GLU A 585 33.42 22.24 13.49
C GLU A 585 34.67 21.47 13.04
N PHE A 586 35.82 22.02 13.38
CA PHE A 586 37.12 21.36 13.15
C PHE A 586 37.57 20.76 14.47
N ILE A 587 37.45 19.45 14.61
CA ILE A 587 37.84 18.73 15.84
C ILE A 587 39.00 17.80 15.50
N ASN A 588 40.16 18.01 16.12
CA ASN A 588 41.35 17.19 15.93
C ASN A 588 41.75 16.98 14.44
N GLY A 589 41.61 18.04 13.61
CA GLY A 589 41.94 17.98 12.19
C GLY A 589 40.85 17.37 11.30
N ASN A 590 39.74 16.93 11.87
CA ASN A 590 38.60 16.40 11.14
C ASN A 590 37.46 17.43 11.03
N ILE A 591 36.77 17.40 9.89
CA ILE A 591 35.57 18.20 9.66
C ILE A 591 34.37 17.43 10.21
N VAL A 592 33.74 17.99 11.26
CA VAL A 592 32.54 17.42 11.89
C VAL A 592 31.36 18.35 11.64
N SER A 593 30.28 17.83 11.09
CA SER A 593 29.03 18.58 10.93
C SER A 593 28.19 18.43 12.18
N GLN A 594 27.82 19.54 12.79
CA GLN A 594 26.81 19.57 13.84
C GLN A 594 25.43 19.67 13.21
N TYR A 595 24.54 18.78 13.58
CA TYR A 595 23.17 18.73 13.05
C TYR A 595 22.19 19.37 14.02
N GLY A 596 21.12 19.95 13.48
CA GLY A 596 19.98 20.46 14.20
C GLY A 596 19.10 19.35 14.80
N PRO A 597 17.95 19.71 15.38
CA PRO A 597 16.99 18.73 15.87
C PRO A 597 16.61 17.73 14.77
N PHE A 598 16.52 16.46 15.13
CA PHE A 598 16.16 15.40 14.18
C PHE A 598 14.78 15.70 13.57
N ASN A 599 14.70 15.65 12.23
CA ASN A 599 13.52 16.03 11.46
C ASN A 599 12.96 17.41 11.76
N GLY A 600 13.80 18.33 12.30
CA GLY A 600 13.40 19.68 12.71
C GLY A 600 13.15 20.66 11.57
N ASN A 601 13.56 20.33 10.35
CA ASN A 601 13.36 21.17 9.17
C ASN A 601 12.46 20.46 8.16
N ARG A 602 11.91 21.23 7.19
CA ARG A 602 11.05 20.69 6.14
C ARG A 602 11.53 21.06 4.75
N LEU A 603 11.39 20.16 3.80
CA LEU A 603 11.54 20.45 2.39
C LEU A 603 10.48 21.50 1.96
N LYS A 604 10.69 22.12 0.81
CA LYS A 604 9.68 22.99 0.21
C LYS A 604 8.39 22.20 -0.05
N PRO A 605 7.21 22.83 0.08
CA PRO A 605 5.95 22.16 -0.23
C PRO A 605 5.95 21.56 -1.63
N TYR A 606 5.42 20.36 -1.74
CA TYR A 606 5.21 19.64 -3.00
C TYR A 606 4.01 20.20 -3.75
N PHE A 607 4.14 20.40 -5.06
CA PHE A 607 3.01 20.77 -5.89
C PHE A 607 3.16 20.15 -7.28
N ARG A 608 2.11 19.49 -7.77
CA ARG A 608 2.07 18.85 -9.08
C ARG A 608 0.67 18.97 -9.68
N VAL A 609 0.64 19.23 -10.98
CA VAL A 609 -0.56 19.15 -11.81
C VAL A 609 -0.26 18.23 -12.97
N ASP A 610 -1.13 17.24 -13.19
CA ASP A 610 -1.06 16.35 -14.35
C ASP A 610 -2.30 16.57 -15.22
N ALA A 611 -2.16 16.40 -16.53
CA ALA A 611 -3.24 16.52 -17.49
C ALA A 611 -3.21 15.36 -18.48
N SER A 612 -4.37 14.94 -18.95
CA SER A 612 -4.49 13.91 -19.97
C SER A 612 -5.65 14.15 -20.92
N ALA A 613 -5.51 13.69 -22.15
CA ALA A 613 -6.56 13.63 -23.15
C ALA A 613 -6.66 12.21 -23.70
N ASN A 614 -7.86 11.67 -23.76
CA ASN A 614 -8.14 10.37 -24.34
C ASN A 614 -9.04 10.54 -25.54
N TYR A 615 -8.68 9.89 -26.65
CA TYR A 615 -9.53 9.74 -27.82
C TYR A 615 -9.83 8.26 -28.05
N LYS A 616 -11.12 7.90 -28.11
CA LYS A 616 -11.59 6.53 -28.25
C LYS A 616 -12.47 6.37 -29.49
N TRP A 617 -12.34 5.26 -30.19
CA TRP A 617 -13.22 4.93 -31.32
C TRP A 617 -13.49 3.42 -31.38
N LYS A 618 -14.60 3.04 -31.99
CA LYS A 618 -14.94 1.64 -32.23
C LYS A 618 -14.87 1.31 -33.70
N THR A 619 -14.31 0.16 -34.02
CA THR A 619 -14.30 -0.39 -35.38
C THR A 619 -15.61 -1.13 -35.69
N HIS A 620 -15.87 -1.41 -36.95
CA HIS A 620 -17.02 -2.21 -37.37
C HIS A 620 -17.02 -3.63 -36.75
N SER A 621 -15.85 -4.18 -36.42
CA SER A 621 -15.71 -5.45 -35.70
C SER A 621 -16.04 -5.36 -34.20
N GLY A 622 -16.46 -4.19 -33.70
CA GLY A 622 -16.80 -3.95 -32.31
C GLY A 622 -15.61 -3.76 -31.36
N ARG A 623 -14.37 -3.75 -31.88
CA ARG A 623 -13.17 -3.47 -31.09
C ARG A 623 -13.08 -1.99 -30.76
N GLU A 624 -12.70 -1.69 -29.52
CA GLU A 624 -12.47 -0.33 -29.07
C GLU A 624 -10.98 -0.01 -29.09
N HIS A 625 -10.62 1.04 -29.77
CA HIS A 625 -9.27 1.57 -29.83
C HIS A 625 -9.21 2.93 -29.15
N GLY A 626 -8.04 3.30 -28.67
CA GLY A 626 -7.87 4.64 -28.13
C GLY A 626 -6.41 5.07 -28.08
N ILE A 627 -6.25 6.40 -28.05
CA ILE A 627 -4.98 7.06 -27.84
C ILE A 627 -5.12 7.90 -26.57
N ASN A 628 -4.16 7.75 -25.68
CA ASN A 628 -4.01 8.62 -24.52
C ASN A 628 -2.76 9.48 -24.71
N ILE A 629 -2.92 10.78 -24.51
CA ILE A 629 -1.80 11.73 -24.39
C ILE A 629 -1.85 12.26 -22.97
N SER A 630 -0.74 12.17 -22.24
CA SER A 630 -0.68 12.68 -20.88
C SER A 630 0.61 13.46 -20.64
N LEU A 631 0.49 14.45 -19.75
CA LEU A 631 1.56 15.31 -19.29
C LEU A 631 1.62 15.17 -17.77
N TYR A 632 2.69 14.57 -17.27
CA TYR A 632 2.98 14.53 -15.85
C TYR A 632 3.71 15.81 -15.44
N ASN A 633 3.26 16.44 -14.36
CA ASN A 633 3.80 17.68 -13.81
C ASN A 633 3.85 18.85 -14.83
N VAL A 634 2.69 19.22 -15.36
CA VAL A 634 2.52 20.35 -16.32
C VAL A 634 3.13 21.65 -15.82
N THR A 635 3.23 21.81 -14.50
CA THR A 635 3.82 23.01 -13.87
C THR A 635 5.33 23.13 -14.04
N CYS A 636 6.00 22.10 -14.53
CA CYS A 636 7.47 22.01 -14.60
C CYS A 636 8.17 22.31 -13.26
N ARG A 637 7.49 22.16 -12.13
CA ARG A 637 8.05 22.46 -10.83
C ARG A 637 9.05 21.38 -10.42
N GLU A 638 10.24 21.77 -10.01
CA GLU A 638 11.21 20.91 -9.38
C GLU A 638 10.80 20.62 -7.94
N ASN A 639 10.14 19.49 -7.73
CA ASN A 639 9.79 19.01 -6.41
C ASN A 639 11.00 18.31 -5.77
N ALA A 640 11.45 18.82 -4.64
CA ALA A 640 12.63 18.30 -3.96
C ALA A 640 12.33 16.91 -3.36
N LEU A 641 13.20 15.94 -3.65
CA LEU A 641 13.25 14.64 -2.98
C LEU A 641 14.02 14.73 -1.67
N PHE A 642 15.17 15.37 -1.74
CA PHE A 642 16.03 15.72 -0.61
C PHE A 642 16.90 16.93 -0.98
N TYR A 643 17.54 17.53 0.01
CA TYR A 643 18.51 18.58 -0.24
C TYR A 643 19.92 18.02 -0.24
N ARG A 644 20.66 18.31 -1.33
CA ARG A 644 22.12 18.20 -1.32
C ARG A 644 22.67 19.42 -0.61
N VAL A 645 23.35 19.19 0.50
CA VAL A 645 24.02 20.25 1.24
C VAL A 645 25.40 20.47 0.66
N LYS A 646 25.73 21.73 0.31
CA LYS A 646 27.06 22.16 -0.07
C LYS A 646 27.54 23.22 0.91
N THR A 647 28.74 23.08 1.38
CA THR A 647 29.43 24.14 2.14
C THR A 647 29.91 25.21 1.19
N LYS A 648 29.64 26.48 1.48
CA LYS A 648 30.15 27.64 0.79
C LYS A 648 31.51 28.04 1.36
N GLU A 649 32.17 28.97 0.70
CA GLU A 649 33.50 29.50 1.13
C GLU A 649 33.41 30.21 2.49
N ASP A 650 32.26 30.80 2.83
CA ASP A 650 31.99 31.43 4.14
C ASP A 650 31.58 30.42 5.23
N LEU A 651 31.77 29.11 4.99
CA LEU A 651 31.35 27.99 5.86
C LEU A 651 29.85 27.89 6.09
N SER A 652 29.03 28.70 5.44
CA SER A 652 27.56 28.55 5.48
C SER A 652 27.08 27.39 4.56
N PHE A 653 25.90 26.88 4.82
CA PHE A 653 25.32 25.81 4.03
C PHE A 653 24.43 26.34 2.90
N ALA A 654 24.59 25.77 1.71
CA ALA A 654 23.69 25.93 0.60
C ALA A 654 22.90 24.64 0.40
N TYR A 655 21.58 24.72 0.54
CA TYR A 655 20.65 23.60 0.29
C TYR A 655 20.22 23.65 -1.18
N ARG A 656 20.70 22.70 -1.98
CA ARG A 656 20.26 22.54 -3.37
C ARG A 656 19.26 21.39 -3.45
N PRO A 657 18.02 21.65 -3.92
CA PRO A 657 17.07 20.56 -4.11
C PRO A 657 17.61 19.57 -5.13
N LEU A 658 17.57 18.30 -4.80
CA LEU A 658 17.67 17.23 -5.77
C LEU A 658 16.23 16.83 -6.12
N SER A 659 15.85 17.08 -7.35
CA SER A 659 14.57 16.73 -7.94
C SER A 659 14.76 15.62 -8.97
N PHE A 660 13.68 15.15 -9.54
CA PHE A 660 13.75 14.19 -10.64
C PHE A 660 14.42 14.76 -11.89
N ILE A 661 14.90 13.84 -12.70
CA ILE A 661 15.72 14.12 -13.90
C ILE A 661 14.99 15.02 -14.90
N MET A 662 13.65 14.85 -15.02
CA MET A 662 12.81 15.64 -15.90
C MET A 662 11.61 16.18 -15.11
N PRO A 663 11.50 17.50 -14.94
CA PRO A 663 10.38 18.08 -14.19
C PRO A 663 9.03 17.91 -14.88
N ILE A 664 8.99 17.71 -16.20
CA ILE A 664 7.80 17.40 -16.99
C ILE A 664 8.03 16.13 -17.81
N LEU A 665 7.05 15.21 -17.80
CA LEU A 665 7.12 13.97 -18.56
C LEU A 665 5.90 13.84 -19.50
N PRO A 666 6.06 14.12 -20.78
CA PRO A 666 5.03 13.82 -21.77
C PRO A 666 4.99 12.30 -22.05
N SER A 667 3.80 11.78 -22.25
CA SER A 667 3.64 10.40 -22.70
C SER A 667 2.47 10.27 -23.67
N ILE A 668 2.61 9.29 -24.56
CA ILE A 668 1.57 8.83 -25.46
C ILE A 668 1.44 7.33 -25.33
N SER A 669 0.22 6.84 -25.32
CA SER A 669 -0.05 5.41 -25.36
C SER A 669 -1.25 5.10 -26.25
N TYR A 670 -1.18 3.97 -26.91
CA TYR A 670 -2.27 3.40 -27.68
C TYR A 670 -2.80 2.15 -26.98
N PHE A 671 -4.11 1.96 -27.02
CA PHE A 671 -4.71 0.72 -26.52
C PHE A 671 -5.75 0.18 -27.50
N CYS A 672 -5.94 -1.12 -27.44
CA CYS A 672 -6.96 -1.86 -28.19
C CYS A 672 -7.65 -2.85 -27.25
N LYS A 673 -8.99 -2.76 -27.16
CA LYS A 673 -9.85 -3.73 -26.47
C LYS A 673 -10.62 -4.55 -27.51
N PHE A 674 -10.70 -5.83 -27.27
CA PHE A 674 -11.35 -6.79 -28.18
C PHE A 674 -12.22 -7.81 -27.45
#